data_00df936bd11affd09c5ed3b2a932a80d
#
_entry.id   00df936bd11affd09c5ed3b2a932a80d
#
_cell.length_a   1.000
_cell.length_b   1.000
_cell.length_c   1.000
_cell.angle_alpha   90.00
_cell.angle_beta   90.00
_cell.angle_gamma   90.00
#
_symmetry.space_group_name_H-M   'P 1'
#
loop_
_entity.id
_entity.type
_entity.pdbx_description
1 polymer ?
#
loop_
_entity_poly.entity_id
_entity_poly.type
_entity_poly.pdbx_seq_one_letter_code
_entity_poly.pdbx_strand_id
1 'polypeptide(L)'
;MVKHGKSKGTLAFLALSLASVPVANAFATSGYVWRNVVVGGGGFAPGIVFSVAERGLAYLRTDMGGAYRWDAATSRWIPLQDGNAVPSFMGIESVAADPVDPNIVYLAAGMSWRSEAAILRSADRGANWAITPVPFKMGGNEDGRGLGERLAIDPNRPSRLLFGSRHDGLWRSTDSGAHWAKVVPFPLAGLGTPTVARTTHAGLSFVLFDKAHPGRVFVASADPGPRHLFRSDDDGATWAAVAGGPEPAMLPVKAVLGADDVLTISYANGIGPSGITRGAVWRYDIGAGVWTNVTPDKRAGAPAGGYMGVAVSAQDPRVIAVSTVDRHTPIDTVWRSSDTGAHWDELYTRSTRDVTATPFLKLDGDEADFGHWIAGLAIDPFDANHAAYVTGATMYATDMFGARGAMRWKPWTNGIEQTAIITLTSPTGGAPLVSGFGDIGGFRHDDLGVSPPKVHTNPYLTNTNTLDYAGMAPQIVVRSGNTHARQAPVTLAWSNDGGTRWQPLSPPNSAQVDSRGRLPPEKTGDAPIVVSADGSTFLVGTRPAVLTRDRGRTWSTPTGLPIDTRVTVDKADPRKFYAVDTSRHVVLRSDDGGASFAAVGGRGLPSDLSAVRTTNREQQNPLMSVPGQAGALWLKIGSDLYRSSDAGERWTKAGSDLAVDLYGLGRAAPGSRYPAVYAIGRKDGIQAVWRSVDGAAHWQRINDDRHQWGLRFRVISGDPKTYGRVYIGTDGRGIVYGDPAFAQPAST
;
A
#
# COMPACT_ATOMS: atom_id res chain seq x y z
N MET A 1 -8.93 -82.04 34.29
CA MET A 1 -8.36 -80.83 34.93
C MET A 1 -7.50 -80.14 33.90
N VAL A 2 -8.02 -79.04 33.32
CA VAL A 2 -7.45 -78.35 32.17
C VAL A 2 -6.71 -77.13 32.68
N LYS A 3 -5.45 -76.94 32.31
CA LYS A 3 -4.64 -75.76 32.54
C LYS A 3 -4.80 -74.77 31.39
N HIS A 4 -5.24 -73.57 31.71
CA HIS A 4 -5.28 -72.44 30.76
C HIS A 4 -3.90 -71.80 30.66
N GLY A 5 -3.34 -71.75 29.44
CA GLY A 5 -2.18 -70.93 29.06
C GLY A 5 -2.62 -69.59 28.50
N LYS A 6 -2.12 -68.48 29.07
CA LYS A 6 -2.33 -67.13 28.56
C LYS A 6 -1.25 -66.78 27.52
N SER A 7 -1.61 -66.59 26.29
CA SER A 7 -0.77 -66.03 25.23
C SER A 7 -0.82 -64.52 25.30
N LYS A 8 0.34 -63.85 25.42
CA LYS A 8 0.51 -62.42 25.29
C LYS A 8 0.72 -62.11 23.82
N GLY A 9 -0.25 -61.53 23.16
CA GLY A 9 -0.13 -60.98 21.84
C GLY A 9 0.42 -59.53 21.89
N THR A 10 1.57 -59.31 21.29
CA THR A 10 2.17 -58.01 21.12
C THR A 10 1.57 -57.38 19.86
N LEU A 11 0.76 -56.31 19.98
CA LEU A 11 0.30 -55.53 18.87
C LEU A 11 1.44 -54.58 18.43
N ALA A 12 1.96 -54.80 17.23
CA ALA A 12 2.85 -53.86 16.56
C ALA A 12 1.93 -52.82 15.84
N PHE A 13 2.02 -51.57 16.23
CA PHE A 13 1.44 -50.45 15.47
C PHE A 13 2.35 -50.12 14.30
N LEU A 14 1.89 -50.41 13.09
CA LEU A 14 2.49 -49.90 11.85
C LEU A 14 2.01 -48.47 11.66
N ALA A 15 2.86 -47.50 11.90
CA ALA A 15 2.61 -46.10 11.49
C ALA A 15 2.78 -45.97 9.98
N LEU A 16 1.67 -45.92 9.24
CA LEU A 16 1.69 -45.51 7.82
C LEU A 16 1.92 -43.98 7.78
N SER A 17 3.13 -43.57 7.39
CA SER A 17 3.41 -42.21 7.01
C SER A 17 2.81 -41.95 5.62
N LEU A 18 1.68 -41.28 5.57
CA LEU A 18 1.15 -40.67 4.33
C LEU A 18 2.07 -39.54 3.93
N ALA A 19 3.01 -39.80 3.03
CA ALA A 19 3.71 -38.77 2.30
C ALA A 19 2.70 -38.11 1.35
N SER A 20 2.26 -36.91 1.68
CA SER A 20 1.52 -36.06 0.76
C SER A 20 2.46 -35.63 -0.38
N VAL A 21 2.32 -36.28 -1.52
CA VAL A 21 2.92 -35.80 -2.77
C VAL A 21 2.16 -34.52 -3.15
N PRO A 22 2.83 -33.36 -3.28
CA PRO A 22 2.17 -32.21 -3.84
C PRO A 22 1.88 -32.47 -5.31
N VAL A 23 0.61 -32.59 -5.68
CA VAL A 23 0.18 -32.53 -7.07
C VAL A 23 0.39 -31.08 -7.53
N ALA A 24 1.57 -30.80 -8.06
CA ALA A 24 1.81 -29.58 -8.81
C ALA A 24 1.01 -29.69 -10.11
N ASN A 25 -0.20 -29.17 -10.12
CA ASN A 25 -0.90 -28.86 -11.35
C ASN A 25 -0.13 -27.72 -12.05
N ALA A 26 0.84 -28.07 -12.87
CA ALA A 26 1.51 -27.15 -13.77
C ALA A 26 0.47 -26.73 -14.84
N PHE A 27 -0.36 -25.73 -14.53
CA PHE A 27 -1.03 -24.99 -15.58
C PHE A 27 0.07 -24.29 -16.39
N ALA A 28 0.09 -24.55 -17.70
CA ALA A 28 1.01 -23.88 -18.61
C ALA A 28 0.87 -22.37 -18.40
N THR A 29 1.88 -21.74 -17.83
CA THR A 29 1.92 -20.28 -17.65
C THR A 29 1.87 -19.67 -19.04
N SER A 30 0.83 -18.91 -19.32
CA SER A 30 0.79 -18.11 -20.53
C SER A 30 1.99 -17.18 -20.46
N GLY A 31 2.75 -17.08 -21.56
CA GLY A 31 3.93 -16.20 -21.62
C GLY A 31 3.57 -14.72 -21.52
N TYR A 32 3.13 -14.27 -20.36
CA TYR A 32 2.97 -12.85 -20.03
C TYR A 32 4.22 -12.33 -19.32
N VAL A 33 4.64 -11.13 -19.69
CA VAL A 33 5.70 -10.38 -19.01
C VAL A 33 5.03 -9.29 -18.21
N TRP A 34 5.21 -9.35 -16.90
CA TRP A 34 4.65 -8.38 -15.95
C TRP A 34 5.68 -7.32 -15.58
N ARG A 35 5.24 -6.07 -15.46
CA ARG A 35 6.04 -4.91 -15.08
C ARG A 35 5.18 -3.95 -14.26
N ASN A 36 5.83 -3.09 -13.45
CA ASN A 36 5.15 -1.93 -12.88
C ASN A 36 5.10 -0.78 -13.88
N VAL A 37 4.02 0.00 -13.83
CA VAL A 37 4.02 1.38 -14.34
C VAL A 37 4.85 2.20 -13.36
N VAL A 38 5.91 2.82 -13.86
CA VAL A 38 6.87 3.52 -13.01
C VAL A 38 6.29 4.83 -12.50
N VAL A 39 6.27 4.97 -11.17
CA VAL A 39 6.03 6.24 -10.45
C VAL A 39 7.26 6.58 -9.62
N GLY A 40 7.80 5.63 -8.89
CA GLY A 40 9.03 5.78 -8.10
C GLY A 40 8.78 6.32 -6.69
N GLY A 41 8.02 5.58 -5.88
CA GLY A 41 7.65 5.94 -4.51
C GLY A 41 6.15 6.19 -4.36
N GLY A 42 5.77 7.16 -3.55
CA GLY A 42 4.39 7.64 -3.39
C GLY A 42 3.62 7.01 -2.23
N GLY A 43 4.25 6.23 -1.36
CA GLY A 43 3.61 5.64 -0.18
C GLY A 43 4.50 5.70 1.07
N PHE A 44 3.94 5.30 2.21
CA PHE A 44 4.62 5.34 3.49
C PHE A 44 5.55 4.14 3.69
N ALA A 45 6.83 4.41 3.95
CA ALA A 45 7.84 3.44 4.33
C ALA A 45 8.22 3.66 5.80
N PRO A 46 7.74 2.82 6.75
CA PRO A 46 7.98 3.04 8.18
C PRO A 46 9.40 2.71 8.65
N GLY A 47 10.19 1.96 7.87
CA GLY A 47 11.54 1.57 8.32
C GLY A 47 12.48 1.17 7.20
N ILE A 48 13.76 1.53 7.40
CA ILE A 48 14.90 1.15 6.56
C ILE A 48 15.99 0.57 7.45
N VAL A 49 16.62 -0.52 7.01
CA VAL A 49 17.69 -1.22 7.71
C VAL A 49 18.83 -1.50 6.75
N PHE A 50 20.02 -0.99 7.02
CA PHE A 50 21.25 -1.44 6.37
C PHE A 50 21.75 -2.75 6.99
N SER A 51 22.23 -3.67 6.18
CA SER A 51 22.94 -4.84 6.69
C SER A 51 24.24 -4.43 7.36
N VAL A 52 24.54 -5.03 8.50
CA VAL A 52 25.85 -4.91 9.14
C VAL A 52 26.80 -6.02 8.72
N ALA A 53 26.30 -7.04 8.01
CA ALA A 53 27.07 -8.17 7.51
C ALA A 53 27.66 -7.95 6.12
N GLU A 54 27.04 -7.07 5.31
CA GLU A 54 27.50 -6.83 3.93
C GLU A 54 27.28 -5.37 3.51
N ARG A 55 28.35 -4.76 2.95
CA ARG A 55 28.28 -3.40 2.37
C ARG A 55 27.34 -3.36 1.17
N GLY A 56 26.52 -2.31 1.09
CA GLY A 56 25.61 -2.08 -0.04
C GLY A 56 24.36 -2.97 -0.02
N LEU A 57 24.09 -3.69 1.07
CA LEU A 57 22.84 -4.42 1.28
C LEU A 57 21.95 -3.66 2.24
N ALA A 58 20.72 -3.39 1.83
CA ALA A 58 19.71 -2.74 2.66
C ALA A 58 18.33 -3.34 2.42
N TYR A 59 17.46 -3.20 3.41
CA TYR A 59 16.06 -3.62 3.37
C TYR A 59 15.15 -2.47 3.76
N LEU A 60 14.01 -2.37 3.07
CA LEU A 60 12.96 -1.40 3.32
C LEU A 60 11.67 -2.16 3.62
N ARG A 61 10.92 -1.73 4.63
CA ARG A 61 9.57 -2.21 4.87
C ARG A 61 8.55 -1.13 4.58
N THR A 62 7.39 -1.54 4.09
CA THR A 62 6.26 -0.67 3.81
C THR A 62 5.04 -1.11 4.61
N ASP A 63 4.06 -0.23 4.74
CA ASP A 63 2.85 -0.51 5.51
C ASP A 63 1.84 -1.40 4.75
N MET A 64 1.87 -1.41 3.41
CA MET A 64 0.92 -2.20 2.62
C MET A 64 1.46 -2.70 1.27
N GLY A 65 2.71 -2.42 0.95
CA GLY A 65 3.37 -2.81 -0.31
C GLY A 65 4.45 -3.90 -0.15
N GLY A 66 4.52 -4.55 1.02
CA GLY A 66 5.54 -5.57 1.30
C GLY A 66 6.88 -4.99 1.72
N ALA A 67 7.94 -5.73 1.47
CA ALA A 67 9.31 -5.34 1.72
C ALA A 67 10.12 -5.30 0.42
N TYR A 68 11.24 -4.56 0.47
CA TYR A 68 12.18 -4.43 -0.64
C TYR A 68 13.60 -4.67 -0.15
N ARG A 69 14.47 -5.15 -1.06
CA ARG A 69 15.90 -5.25 -0.87
C ARG A 69 16.61 -4.37 -1.90
N TRP A 70 17.59 -3.60 -1.44
CA TRP A 70 18.49 -2.89 -2.35
C TRP A 70 19.45 -3.85 -3.03
N ASP A 71 19.55 -3.76 -4.32
CA ASP A 71 20.53 -4.45 -5.15
C ASP A 71 21.53 -3.42 -5.70
N ALA A 72 22.72 -3.39 -5.11
CA ALA A 72 23.76 -2.44 -5.46
C ALA A 72 24.30 -2.64 -6.90
N ALA A 73 24.26 -3.86 -7.41
CA ALA A 73 24.76 -4.16 -8.76
C ALA A 73 23.88 -3.53 -9.85
N THR A 74 22.56 -3.48 -9.64
CA THR A 74 21.61 -2.89 -10.58
C THR A 74 21.13 -1.50 -10.14
N SER A 75 21.58 -1.02 -8.97
CA SER A 75 21.13 0.22 -8.33
C SER A 75 19.59 0.31 -8.27
N ARG A 76 18.97 -0.78 -7.80
CA ARG A 76 17.52 -0.93 -7.79
C ARG A 76 17.03 -1.64 -6.54
N TRP A 77 15.87 -1.22 -6.06
CA TRP A 77 15.11 -1.95 -5.06
C TRP A 77 14.33 -3.10 -5.70
N ILE A 78 14.51 -4.29 -5.14
CA ILE A 78 13.85 -5.52 -5.59
C ILE A 78 12.68 -5.79 -4.65
N PRO A 79 11.43 -5.85 -5.14
CA PRO A 79 10.29 -6.23 -4.31
C PRO A 79 10.41 -7.71 -3.89
N LEU A 80 10.16 -7.98 -2.62
CA LEU A 80 10.40 -9.31 -2.04
C LEU A 80 9.14 -10.17 -1.93
N GLN A 81 7.95 -9.57 -2.16
CA GLN A 81 6.68 -10.24 -1.89
C GLN A 81 5.69 -10.21 -3.06
N ASP A 82 6.18 -9.98 -4.28
CA ASP A 82 5.31 -10.02 -5.47
C ASP A 82 4.70 -11.42 -5.69
N GLY A 83 5.38 -12.50 -5.28
CA GLY A 83 4.86 -13.87 -5.28
C GLY A 83 3.95 -14.24 -4.11
N ASN A 84 3.71 -13.33 -3.17
CA ASN A 84 2.84 -13.61 -2.02
C ASN A 84 1.36 -13.57 -2.42
N ALA A 85 0.63 -14.62 -2.03
CA ALA A 85 -0.82 -14.77 -2.25
C ALA A 85 -1.68 -14.41 -1.02
N VAL A 86 -1.07 -14.05 0.11
CA VAL A 86 -1.78 -13.76 1.36
C VAL A 86 -1.88 -12.25 1.55
N PRO A 87 -3.09 -11.65 1.47
CA PRO A 87 -3.26 -10.20 1.53
C PRO A 87 -2.66 -9.54 2.77
N SER A 88 -2.76 -10.17 3.93
CA SER A 88 -2.26 -9.63 5.19
C SER A 88 -0.73 -9.55 5.24
N PHE A 89 -0.01 -10.39 4.50
CA PHE A 89 1.46 -10.39 4.52
C PHE A 89 2.10 -9.27 3.70
N MET A 90 1.29 -8.42 3.06
CA MET A 90 1.78 -7.20 2.41
C MET A 90 2.03 -6.04 3.40
N GLY A 91 1.53 -6.11 4.62
CA GLY A 91 1.86 -5.18 5.70
C GLY A 91 3.02 -5.71 6.54
N ILE A 92 4.14 -4.97 6.59
CA ILE A 92 5.35 -5.42 7.30
C ILE A 92 5.54 -4.63 8.59
N GLU A 93 5.32 -5.31 9.71
CA GLU A 93 5.49 -4.76 11.06
C GLU A 93 6.97 -4.51 11.40
N SER A 94 7.86 -5.42 10.97
CA SER A 94 9.30 -5.34 11.27
C SER A 94 10.12 -6.13 10.27
N VAL A 95 11.36 -5.69 10.04
CA VAL A 95 12.36 -6.39 9.23
C VAL A 95 13.63 -6.61 10.05
N ALA A 96 14.23 -7.80 9.98
CA ALA A 96 15.50 -8.10 10.62
C ALA A 96 16.43 -8.79 9.62
N ALA A 97 17.52 -8.11 9.26
CA ALA A 97 18.63 -8.69 8.51
C ALA A 97 19.59 -9.39 9.49
N ASP A 98 20.02 -10.61 9.15
CA ASP A 98 20.94 -11.34 10.01
C ASP A 98 22.28 -10.60 10.09
N PRO A 99 22.79 -10.34 11.31
CA PRO A 99 24.03 -9.59 11.50
C PRO A 99 25.31 -10.36 11.17
N VAL A 100 25.19 -11.64 10.80
CA VAL A 100 26.33 -12.55 10.51
C VAL A 100 26.25 -13.08 9.09
N ASP A 101 25.09 -13.60 8.65
CA ASP A 101 24.88 -14.13 7.31
C ASP A 101 24.01 -13.18 6.47
N PRO A 102 24.58 -12.49 5.47
CA PRO A 102 23.83 -11.53 4.64
C PRO A 102 22.75 -12.16 3.76
N ASN A 103 22.70 -13.49 3.66
CA ASN A 103 21.65 -14.19 2.90
C ASN A 103 20.37 -14.36 3.72
N ILE A 104 20.46 -14.24 5.04
CA ILE A 104 19.31 -14.46 5.92
C ILE A 104 18.62 -13.13 6.23
N VAL A 105 17.29 -13.10 6.02
CA VAL A 105 16.43 -11.99 6.41
C VAL A 105 15.09 -12.53 6.90
N TYR A 106 14.51 -11.82 7.87
CA TYR A 106 13.20 -12.12 8.43
C TYR A 106 12.26 -10.94 8.25
N LEU A 107 10.99 -11.23 7.96
CA LEU A 107 9.90 -10.25 7.96
C LEU A 107 8.85 -10.69 8.97
N ALA A 108 8.43 -9.77 9.82
CA ALA A 108 7.24 -9.91 10.64
C ALA A 108 6.07 -9.34 9.81
N ALA A 109 5.25 -10.21 9.24
CA ALA A 109 4.24 -9.88 8.26
C ALA A 109 2.83 -10.04 8.81
N GLY A 110 2.02 -8.98 8.73
CA GLY A 110 0.63 -8.94 9.17
C GLY A 110 0.10 -7.51 9.10
N MET A 111 -0.97 -7.31 8.32
CA MET A 111 -1.53 -5.98 8.01
C MET A 111 -2.18 -5.35 9.23
N SER A 112 -2.93 -6.14 10.00
CA SER A 112 -3.82 -5.68 11.05
C SER A 112 -4.03 -6.77 12.10
N TRP A 113 -4.33 -6.37 13.33
CA TRP A 113 -4.68 -7.29 14.41
C TRP A 113 -5.87 -8.21 14.10
N ARG A 114 -6.67 -7.87 13.08
CA ARG A 114 -7.80 -8.69 12.60
C ARG A 114 -7.39 -9.72 11.56
N SER A 115 -6.18 -9.64 11.03
CA SER A 115 -5.70 -10.47 9.95
C SER A 115 -4.72 -11.55 10.44
N GLU A 116 -4.37 -12.44 9.54
CA GLU A 116 -3.32 -13.44 9.73
C GLU A 116 -1.96 -12.76 9.91
N ALA A 117 -1.10 -13.37 10.70
CA ALA A 117 0.25 -12.93 10.95
C ALA A 117 1.24 -14.10 10.84
N ALA A 118 2.43 -13.83 10.34
CA ALA A 118 3.49 -14.82 10.20
C ALA A 118 4.87 -14.18 10.34
N ILE A 119 5.85 -14.98 10.73
CA ILE A 119 7.26 -14.68 10.53
C ILE A 119 7.69 -15.38 9.22
N LEU A 120 8.19 -14.60 8.28
CA LEU A 120 8.74 -15.08 7.04
C LEU A 120 10.27 -15.09 7.15
N ARG A 121 10.91 -16.22 6.89
CA ARG A 121 12.36 -16.37 6.86
C ARG A 121 12.83 -16.67 5.45
N SER A 122 13.80 -15.92 4.97
CA SER A 122 14.55 -16.21 3.77
C SER A 122 16.01 -16.57 4.10
N ALA A 123 16.59 -17.47 3.32
CA ALA A 123 18.01 -17.83 3.36
C ALA A 123 18.72 -17.49 2.03
N ASP A 124 18.05 -16.69 1.18
CA ASP A 124 18.52 -16.30 -0.16
C ASP A 124 18.14 -14.85 -0.48
N ARG A 125 18.25 -13.96 0.53
CA ARG A 125 18.03 -12.51 0.42
C ARG A 125 16.61 -12.13 -0.03
N GLY A 126 15.62 -12.96 0.32
CA GLY A 126 14.22 -12.71 0.01
C GLY A 126 13.74 -13.27 -1.33
N ALA A 127 14.53 -14.11 -2.01
CA ALA A 127 14.09 -14.76 -3.24
C ALA A 127 13.05 -15.86 -2.96
N ASN A 128 13.18 -16.59 -1.84
CA ASN A 128 12.23 -17.59 -1.37
C ASN A 128 11.99 -17.44 0.13
N TRP A 129 10.81 -17.86 0.59
CA TRP A 129 10.36 -17.69 1.96
C TRP A 129 9.84 -18.98 2.61
N ALA A 130 10.36 -19.28 3.78
CA ALA A 130 9.71 -20.19 4.73
C ALA A 130 8.74 -19.36 5.59
N ILE A 131 7.48 -19.79 5.69
CA ILE A 131 6.41 -19.05 6.37
C ILE A 131 6.05 -19.78 7.66
N THR A 132 6.21 -19.12 8.80
CA THR A 132 5.81 -19.62 10.11
C THR A 132 4.63 -18.81 10.62
N PRO A 133 3.40 -19.34 10.61
CA PRO A 133 2.25 -18.70 11.27
C PRO A 133 2.53 -18.53 12.76
N VAL A 134 2.12 -17.37 13.31
CA VAL A 134 2.35 -17.02 14.70
C VAL A 134 1.04 -16.72 15.42
N PRO A 135 0.94 -17.01 16.73
CA PRO A 135 -0.30 -16.79 17.50
C PRO A 135 -0.53 -15.33 17.89
N PHE A 136 0.51 -14.49 17.84
CA PHE A 136 0.41 -13.07 18.15
C PHE A 136 0.07 -12.24 16.90
N LYS A 137 -0.59 -11.10 17.12
CA LYS A 137 -1.07 -10.22 16.05
C LYS A 137 -0.05 -9.13 15.71
N MET A 138 -0.15 -8.64 14.47
CA MET A 138 0.67 -7.56 13.92
C MET A 138 -0.21 -6.44 13.39
N GLY A 139 0.38 -5.31 13.04
CA GLY A 139 -0.31 -4.12 12.57
C GLY A 139 0.55 -3.31 11.62
N GLY A 140 1.07 -3.97 10.56
CA GLY A 140 1.93 -3.35 9.57
C GLY A 140 1.31 -2.12 8.91
N ASN A 141 -0.04 -2.03 8.88
CA ASN A 141 -0.77 -0.84 8.41
C ASN A 141 -1.66 -0.21 9.48
N GLU A 142 -1.27 -0.27 10.74
CA GLU A 142 -2.01 0.36 11.84
C GLU A 142 -1.22 1.52 12.46
N ASP A 143 -1.88 2.33 13.29
CA ASP A 143 -1.20 3.33 14.10
C ASP A 143 -0.07 2.67 14.91
N GLY A 144 1.06 3.36 15.07
CA GLY A 144 2.26 2.77 15.67
C GLY A 144 3.11 1.91 14.73
N ARG A 145 2.80 1.82 13.43
CA ARG A 145 3.64 1.11 12.44
C ARG A 145 5.02 1.74 12.22
N GLY A 146 5.19 3.01 12.63
CA GLY A 146 6.48 3.71 12.63
C GLY A 146 7.44 3.27 13.74
N LEU A 147 6.97 2.54 14.76
CA LEU A 147 7.80 2.05 15.87
C LEU A 147 8.72 0.92 15.41
N GLY A 148 9.75 0.63 16.19
CA GLY A 148 10.57 -0.57 15.96
C GLY A 148 12.02 -0.30 15.56
N GLU A 149 12.80 -1.34 15.28
CA GLU A 149 12.28 -2.67 14.87
C GLU A 149 11.92 -3.53 16.09
N ARG A 150 10.84 -4.31 15.94
CA ARG A 150 10.28 -5.18 16.98
C ARG A 150 10.84 -6.59 16.95
N LEU A 151 11.33 -7.01 15.78
CA LEU A 151 11.98 -8.29 15.54
C LEU A 151 13.49 -8.10 15.59
N ALA A 152 14.15 -8.85 16.44
CA ALA A 152 15.61 -8.80 16.60
C ALA A 152 16.22 -10.20 16.56
N ILE A 153 17.40 -10.28 15.96
CA ILE A 153 18.25 -11.49 15.88
C ILE A 153 19.42 -11.33 16.85
N ASP A 154 19.68 -12.33 17.66
CA ASP A 154 20.84 -12.35 18.55
C ASP A 154 22.13 -12.41 17.73
N PRO A 155 22.99 -11.39 17.74
CA PRO A 155 24.21 -11.37 16.94
C PRO A 155 25.26 -12.40 17.39
N ASN A 156 25.13 -12.94 18.60
CA ASN A 156 26.00 -13.96 19.14
C ASN A 156 25.46 -15.39 18.94
N ARG A 157 24.14 -15.50 18.68
CA ARG A 157 23.44 -16.77 18.42
C ARG A 157 22.30 -16.54 17.41
N PRO A 158 22.58 -16.47 16.10
CA PRO A 158 21.58 -16.09 15.09
C PRO A 158 20.34 -17.00 15.00
N SER A 159 20.39 -18.23 15.56
CA SER A 159 19.19 -19.06 15.70
C SER A 159 18.18 -18.54 16.72
N ARG A 160 18.58 -17.60 17.57
CA ARG A 160 17.74 -16.99 18.60
C ARG A 160 17.19 -15.65 18.12
N LEU A 161 15.88 -15.52 18.21
CA LEU A 161 15.17 -14.27 17.87
C LEU A 161 14.23 -13.88 19.02
N LEU A 162 14.00 -12.58 19.14
CA LEU A 162 12.95 -12.03 19.96
C LEU A 162 12.02 -11.15 19.13
N PHE A 163 10.74 -11.17 19.47
CA PHE A 163 9.72 -10.33 18.88
C PHE A 163 8.88 -9.66 19.97
N GLY A 164 8.86 -8.32 19.95
CA GLY A 164 8.00 -7.50 20.79
C GLY A 164 6.62 -7.33 20.15
N SER A 165 5.60 -8.06 20.63
CA SER A 165 4.29 -7.98 20.02
C SER A 165 3.52 -6.73 20.46
N ARG A 166 2.50 -6.36 19.67
CA ARG A 166 1.61 -5.23 19.97
C ARG A 166 0.69 -5.49 21.14
N HIS A 167 0.26 -6.75 21.34
CA HIS A 167 -0.84 -7.05 22.26
C HIS A 167 -0.54 -8.19 23.20
N ASP A 168 0.49 -9.00 22.92
CA ASP A 168 0.70 -10.30 23.54
C ASP A 168 2.06 -10.43 24.26
N GLY A 169 2.74 -9.31 24.55
CA GLY A 169 4.03 -9.29 25.25
C GLY A 169 5.21 -9.73 24.39
N LEU A 170 6.24 -10.30 25.02
CA LEU A 170 7.50 -10.69 24.36
C LEU A 170 7.49 -12.17 23.97
N TRP A 171 7.96 -12.46 22.76
CA TRP A 171 8.06 -13.82 22.20
C TRP A 171 9.49 -14.15 21.80
N ARG A 172 9.85 -15.41 21.90
CA ARG A 172 11.19 -15.94 21.61
C ARG A 172 11.12 -17.15 20.69
N SER A 173 12.03 -17.18 19.72
CA SER A 173 12.43 -18.37 18.98
C SER A 173 13.86 -18.74 19.34
N THR A 174 14.21 -20.03 19.34
CA THR A 174 15.57 -20.56 19.53
C THR A 174 16.02 -21.44 18.35
N ASP A 175 15.20 -21.51 17.30
CA ASP A 175 15.38 -22.39 16.14
C ASP A 175 15.17 -21.63 14.81
N SER A 176 15.71 -20.41 14.75
CA SER A 176 15.68 -19.58 13.54
C SER A 176 14.26 -19.23 13.07
N GLY A 177 13.33 -19.02 14.01
CA GLY A 177 11.97 -18.58 13.73
C GLY A 177 10.99 -19.69 13.36
N ALA A 178 11.39 -20.98 13.47
CA ALA A 178 10.50 -22.11 13.17
C ALA A 178 9.43 -22.30 14.23
N HIS A 179 9.76 -22.08 15.52
CA HIS A 179 8.81 -22.11 16.61
C HIS A 179 8.96 -20.89 17.51
N TRP A 180 7.85 -20.47 18.10
CA TRP A 180 7.80 -19.29 18.97
C TRP A 180 7.12 -19.61 20.29
N ALA A 181 7.72 -19.16 21.39
CA ALA A 181 7.19 -19.30 22.74
C ALA A 181 7.16 -17.93 23.45
N LYS A 182 6.13 -17.70 24.27
CA LYS A 182 6.03 -16.48 25.07
C LYS A 182 7.13 -16.45 26.13
N VAL A 183 7.76 -15.30 26.32
CA VAL A 183 8.76 -15.08 27.37
C VAL A 183 8.03 -14.78 28.68
N VAL A 184 7.68 -15.83 29.44
CA VAL A 184 6.89 -15.74 30.66
C VAL A 184 7.52 -14.83 31.74
N PRO A 185 8.87 -14.82 31.97
CA PRO A 185 9.49 -13.93 32.94
C PRO A 185 9.43 -12.43 32.57
N PHE A 186 9.07 -12.08 31.33
CA PHE A 186 8.97 -10.69 30.93
C PHE A 186 7.78 -10.01 31.64
N PRO A 187 7.96 -8.83 32.29
CA PRO A 187 6.97 -8.29 33.22
C PRO A 187 5.69 -7.77 32.57
N LEU A 188 5.68 -7.54 31.22
CA LEU A 188 4.51 -7.06 30.51
C LEU A 188 3.89 -8.18 29.67
N ALA A 189 2.70 -8.63 30.08
CA ALA A 189 1.97 -9.68 29.38
C ALA A 189 1.33 -9.21 28.05
N GLY A 190 1.28 -7.89 27.81
CA GLY A 190 0.51 -7.25 26.76
C GLY A 190 -0.93 -6.91 27.19
N LEU A 191 -1.56 -5.96 26.52
CA LEU A 191 -2.92 -5.50 26.83
C LEU A 191 -4.03 -6.32 26.16
N GLY A 192 -3.66 -7.39 25.46
CA GLY A 192 -4.59 -8.20 24.69
C GLY A 192 -5.07 -7.52 23.39
N THR A 193 -5.81 -8.26 22.59
CA THR A 193 -6.33 -7.78 21.30
C THR A 193 -7.34 -6.65 21.50
N PRO A 194 -7.24 -5.52 20.79
CA PRO A 194 -8.18 -4.41 20.93
C PRO A 194 -9.61 -4.81 20.57
N THR A 195 -10.57 -4.25 21.29
CA THR A 195 -12.00 -4.39 20.99
C THR A 195 -12.53 -3.25 20.10
N VAL A 196 -11.73 -2.20 19.89
CA VAL A 196 -12.08 -0.99 19.14
C VAL A 196 -11.23 -0.86 17.86
N ALA A 197 -11.76 -0.18 16.85
CA ALA A 197 -11.12 -0.08 15.54
C ALA A 197 -9.80 0.74 15.53
N ARG A 198 -9.66 1.67 16.48
CA ARG A 198 -8.42 2.45 16.67
C ARG A 198 -7.94 2.26 18.10
N THR A 199 -6.67 1.98 18.26
CA THR A 199 -6.01 1.86 19.55
C THR A 199 -4.93 2.94 19.68
N THR A 200 -4.76 3.44 20.90
CA THR A 200 -3.62 4.29 21.27
C THR A 200 -2.46 3.45 21.82
N HIS A 201 -2.59 2.13 21.83
CA HIS A 201 -1.62 1.19 22.37
C HIS A 201 -0.93 0.45 21.24
N ALA A 202 0.37 0.33 21.32
CA ALA A 202 1.19 -0.34 20.31
C ALA A 202 2.10 -1.42 20.90
N GLY A 203 1.96 -1.74 22.17
CA GLY A 203 2.72 -2.79 22.85
C GLY A 203 4.21 -2.52 22.93
N LEU A 204 5.00 -3.55 22.68
CA LEU A 204 6.45 -3.43 22.71
C LEU A 204 6.95 -2.74 21.46
N SER A 205 7.67 -1.62 21.65
CA SER A 205 8.10 -0.75 20.54
C SER A 205 9.36 -1.23 19.85
N PHE A 206 10.36 -1.70 20.59
CA PHE A 206 11.59 -2.23 20.03
C PHE A 206 12.22 -3.33 20.90
N VAL A 207 13.06 -4.14 20.28
CA VAL A 207 13.91 -5.15 20.92
C VAL A 207 15.34 -4.98 20.41
N LEU A 208 16.34 -4.94 21.31
CA LEU A 208 17.75 -4.83 20.96
C LEU A 208 18.58 -5.85 21.73
N PHE A 209 19.41 -6.63 21.02
CA PHE A 209 20.49 -7.41 21.61
C PHE A 209 21.77 -6.60 21.69
N ASP A 210 22.53 -6.83 22.73
CA ASP A 210 23.87 -6.27 22.87
C ASP A 210 24.91 -7.27 22.33
N LYS A 211 25.57 -6.89 21.22
CA LYS A 211 26.62 -7.70 20.61
C LYS A 211 27.85 -7.85 21.50
N ALA A 212 28.20 -6.79 22.23
CA ALA A 212 29.40 -6.75 23.08
C ALA A 212 29.23 -7.54 24.39
N HIS A 213 27.99 -7.69 24.85
CA HIS A 213 27.66 -8.38 26.10
C HIS A 213 26.63 -9.49 25.85
N PRO A 214 27.06 -10.71 25.48
CA PRO A 214 26.16 -11.82 25.22
C PRO A 214 25.21 -12.07 26.39
N GLY A 215 23.93 -12.23 26.10
CA GLY A 215 22.86 -12.37 27.12
C GLY A 215 22.18 -11.06 27.50
N ARG A 216 22.77 -9.90 27.18
CA ARG A 216 22.12 -8.59 27.41
C ARG A 216 21.12 -8.28 26.32
N VAL A 217 19.90 -7.92 26.76
CA VAL A 217 18.77 -7.56 25.89
C VAL A 217 18.05 -6.35 26.47
N PHE A 218 17.64 -5.42 25.61
CA PHE A 218 16.76 -4.32 25.93
C PHE A 218 15.43 -4.48 25.19
N VAL A 219 14.32 -4.24 25.89
CA VAL A 219 12.97 -4.24 25.35
C VAL A 219 12.25 -3.00 25.85
N ALA A 220 11.58 -2.29 24.95
CA ALA A 220 10.79 -1.13 25.33
C ALA A 220 9.31 -1.31 25.03
N SER A 221 8.47 -0.63 25.80
CA SER A 221 7.02 -0.61 25.68
C SER A 221 6.51 0.79 25.36
N ALA A 222 5.67 0.90 24.33
CA ALA A 222 4.86 2.07 24.00
C ALA A 222 3.44 2.02 24.59
N ASP A 223 3.14 1.07 25.46
CA ASP A 223 1.89 1.05 26.22
C ASP A 223 1.99 1.97 27.44
N PRO A 224 0.88 2.55 27.91
CA PRO A 224 0.85 3.32 29.13
C PRO A 224 1.36 2.52 30.34
N GLY A 225 2.20 3.14 31.15
CA GLY A 225 2.75 2.49 32.34
C GLY A 225 3.80 3.35 33.02
N PRO A 226 4.22 2.99 34.24
CA PRO A 226 5.22 3.76 34.97
C PRO A 226 6.66 3.52 34.50
N ARG A 227 6.88 2.47 33.73
CA ARG A 227 8.20 2.06 33.20
C ARG A 227 8.06 1.57 31.77
N HIS A 228 8.98 1.99 30.94
CA HIS A 228 8.94 1.69 29.52
C HIS A 228 10.14 0.91 28.98
N LEU A 229 11.30 0.96 29.65
CA LEU A 229 12.51 0.26 29.25
C LEU A 229 12.83 -0.86 30.24
N PHE A 230 13.08 -2.06 29.71
CA PHE A 230 13.43 -3.25 30.46
C PHE A 230 14.73 -3.83 29.94
N ARG A 231 15.53 -4.38 30.86
CA ARG A 231 16.81 -5.02 30.59
C ARG A 231 16.85 -6.43 31.18
N SER A 232 17.45 -7.34 30.45
CA SER A 232 17.93 -8.64 30.90
C SER A 232 19.44 -8.70 30.66
N ASP A 233 20.18 -9.37 31.55
CA ASP A 233 21.62 -9.68 31.39
C ASP A 233 21.88 -11.18 31.37
N ASP A 234 20.84 -12.02 31.39
CA ASP A 234 20.87 -13.48 31.51
C ASP A 234 20.01 -14.19 30.46
N ASP A 235 20.07 -13.71 29.22
CA ASP A 235 19.36 -14.30 28.10
C ASP A 235 17.83 -14.22 28.20
N GLY A 236 17.29 -13.29 28.98
CA GLY A 236 15.86 -13.14 29.21
C GLY A 236 15.30 -14.14 30.24
N ALA A 237 16.15 -14.70 31.09
CA ALA A 237 15.70 -15.51 32.24
C ALA A 237 15.13 -14.61 33.35
N THR A 238 15.74 -13.45 33.55
CA THR A 238 15.22 -12.41 34.46
C THR A 238 15.19 -11.04 33.78
N TRP A 239 14.32 -10.17 34.24
CA TRP A 239 14.11 -8.83 33.69
C TRP A 239 13.99 -7.78 34.80
N ALA A 240 14.65 -6.65 34.59
CA ALA A 240 14.55 -5.48 35.45
C ALA A 240 14.09 -4.27 34.64
N ALA A 241 13.22 -3.44 35.21
CA ALA A 241 12.91 -2.14 34.66
C ALA A 241 14.11 -1.21 34.85
N VAL A 242 14.53 -0.51 33.77
CA VAL A 242 15.59 0.49 33.85
C VAL A 242 15.03 1.74 34.52
N ALA A 243 15.64 2.14 35.64
CA ALA A 243 15.21 3.30 36.41
C ALA A 243 15.62 4.62 35.75
N GLY A 244 14.87 5.70 35.99
CA GLY A 244 15.14 7.02 35.43
C GLY A 244 14.57 7.19 34.00
N GLY A 245 15.12 8.12 33.23
CA GLY A 245 14.67 8.48 31.90
C GLY A 245 13.59 9.56 31.90
N PRO A 246 12.91 9.80 30.74
CA PRO A 246 11.86 10.79 30.64
C PRO A 246 10.60 10.43 31.44
N GLU A 247 9.69 11.41 31.55
CA GLU A 247 8.39 11.20 32.21
C GLU A 247 7.59 10.05 31.56
N PRO A 248 6.75 9.33 32.31
CA PRO A 248 6.01 8.17 31.79
C PRO A 248 5.04 8.46 30.64
N ALA A 249 4.69 9.72 30.40
CA ALA A 249 3.88 10.13 29.24
C ALA A 249 4.69 10.16 27.92
N MET A 250 6.00 10.00 27.98
CA MET A 250 6.88 9.92 26.81
C MET A 250 7.19 8.46 26.49
N LEU A 251 6.64 7.99 25.38
CA LEU A 251 6.77 6.62 24.90
C LEU A 251 8.08 6.44 24.12
N PRO A 252 8.90 5.42 24.40
CA PRO A 252 10.07 5.11 23.59
C PRO A 252 9.64 4.57 22.23
N VAL A 253 10.13 5.17 21.15
CA VAL A 253 9.72 4.88 19.79
C VAL A 253 10.70 3.98 19.07
N LYS A 254 11.97 4.40 19.02
CA LYS A 254 13.09 3.66 18.43
C LYS A 254 14.34 3.86 19.27
N ALA A 255 15.28 2.93 19.13
CA ALA A 255 16.59 3.06 19.79
C ALA A 255 17.70 2.46 18.94
N VAL A 256 18.92 2.93 19.19
CA VAL A 256 20.15 2.36 18.68
C VAL A 256 21.12 2.20 19.83
N LEU A 257 21.75 1.04 19.93
CA LEU A 257 22.90 0.80 20.82
C LEU A 257 24.18 1.14 20.07
N GLY A 258 24.84 2.18 20.52
CA GLY A 258 26.14 2.62 19.97
C GLY A 258 27.29 1.72 20.37
N ALA A 259 28.41 1.80 19.64
CA ALA A 259 29.66 1.11 19.97
C ALA A 259 30.32 1.63 21.29
N ASP A 260 29.80 2.71 21.84
CA ASP A 260 30.18 3.34 23.11
C ASP A 260 29.41 2.79 24.33
N ASP A 261 28.67 1.68 24.17
CA ASP A 261 27.79 1.07 25.18
C ASP A 261 26.70 2.05 25.69
N VAL A 262 26.21 2.92 24.80
CA VAL A 262 25.16 3.89 25.09
C VAL A 262 23.93 3.64 24.21
N LEU A 263 22.75 3.56 24.83
CA LEU A 263 21.48 3.58 24.11
C LEU A 263 21.08 5.02 23.78
N THR A 264 20.86 5.31 22.50
CA THR A 264 20.22 6.55 22.06
C THR A 264 18.77 6.23 21.68
N ILE A 265 17.81 6.89 22.33
CA ILE A 265 16.38 6.56 22.23
C ILE A 265 15.60 7.81 21.83
N SER A 266 14.76 7.70 20.81
CA SER A 266 13.77 8.72 20.46
C SER A 266 12.45 8.45 21.20
N TYR A 267 11.78 9.53 21.60
CA TYR A 267 10.53 9.51 22.34
C TYR A 267 9.49 10.42 21.70
N ALA A 268 8.23 10.01 21.82
CA ALA A 268 7.07 10.79 21.43
C ALA A 268 5.93 10.60 22.45
N ASN A 269 4.99 11.55 22.54
CA ASN A 269 3.83 11.42 23.42
C ASN A 269 2.64 10.68 22.79
N GLY A 270 2.89 9.95 21.69
CA GLY A 270 1.93 9.13 20.98
C GLY A 270 2.63 8.10 20.11
N ILE A 271 1.88 7.11 19.65
CA ILE A 271 2.43 6.01 18.83
C ILE A 271 2.62 6.37 17.35
N GLY A 272 2.02 7.46 16.88
CA GLY A 272 2.15 7.98 15.50
C GLY A 272 1.59 7.06 14.40
N PRO A 273 1.77 7.50 13.15
CA PRO A 273 2.54 8.68 12.73
C PRO A 273 1.82 10.03 12.96
N SER A 274 0.50 10.03 13.22
CA SER A 274 -0.29 11.23 13.52
C SER A 274 -0.69 11.32 14.99
N GLY A 275 -1.04 12.54 15.46
CA GLY A 275 -1.48 12.80 16.83
C GLY A 275 -0.34 12.99 17.82
N ILE A 276 0.89 13.20 17.34
CA ILE A 276 2.07 13.47 18.16
C ILE A 276 2.26 14.98 18.29
N THR A 277 2.42 15.45 19.51
CA THR A 277 2.57 16.90 19.80
C THR A 277 3.84 17.23 20.57
N ARG A 278 4.51 16.24 21.16
CA ARG A 278 5.77 16.41 21.92
C ARG A 278 6.68 15.21 21.72
N GLY A 279 7.99 15.45 21.83
CA GLY A 279 8.99 14.42 21.80
C GLY A 279 10.26 14.80 22.51
N ALA A 280 11.15 13.83 22.68
CA ALA A 280 12.47 14.01 23.26
C ALA A 280 13.47 12.99 22.69
N VAL A 281 14.76 13.28 22.88
CA VAL A 281 15.85 12.33 22.59
C VAL A 281 16.69 12.19 23.84
N TRP A 282 16.89 10.96 24.28
CA TRP A 282 17.66 10.65 25.47
C TRP A 282 18.75 9.63 25.18
N ARG A 283 19.85 9.77 25.87
CA ARG A 283 20.95 8.79 25.90
C ARG A 283 21.01 8.13 27.26
N TYR A 284 21.18 6.82 27.29
CA TYR A 284 21.37 6.02 28.50
C TYR A 284 22.74 5.34 28.43
N ASP A 285 23.68 5.80 29.26
CA ASP A 285 24.97 5.15 29.49
C ASP A 285 24.71 3.90 30.34
N ILE A 286 24.93 2.74 29.75
CA ILE A 286 24.60 1.45 30.36
C ILE A 286 25.54 1.12 31.51
N GLY A 287 26.81 1.46 31.37
CA GLY A 287 27.85 1.21 32.40
C GLY A 287 27.71 2.12 33.61
N ALA A 288 27.44 3.39 33.39
CA ALA A 288 27.26 4.36 34.46
C ALA A 288 25.83 4.40 35.05
N GLY A 289 24.84 3.84 34.32
CA GLY A 289 23.43 3.93 34.71
C GLY A 289 22.85 5.35 34.61
N VAL A 290 23.43 6.22 33.77
CA VAL A 290 23.11 7.64 33.72
C VAL A 290 22.31 7.99 32.46
N TRP A 291 21.23 8.74 32.65
CA TRP A 291 20.39 9.30 31.60
C TRP A 291 20.78 10.76 31.28
N THR A 292 20.93 11.07 30.00
CA THR A 292 21.20 12.43 29.51
C THR A 292 20.15 12.84 28.48
N ASN A 293 19.48 13.96 28.69
CA ASN A 293 18.57 14.56 27.72
C ASN A 293 19.38 15.32 26.65
N VAL A 294 19.36 14.82 25.42
CA VAL A 294 20.05 15.38 24.26
C VAL A 294 19.09 15.89 23.19
N THR A 295 17.85 16.17 23.54
CA THR A 295 16.82 16.67 22.61
C THR A 295 17.34 17.88 21.82
N PRO A 296 17.26 17.89 20.47
CA PRO A 296 17.82 18.96 19.63
C PRO A 296 17.21 20.34 19.91
N ASP A 297 15.89 20.42 19.98
CA ASP A 297 15.18 21.68 20.22
C ASP A 297 14.54 21.66 21.60
N LYS A 298 15.14 22.42 22.52
CA LYS A 298 14.69 22.55 23.92
C LYS A 298 14.02 23.88 24.21
N ARG A 299 13.79 24.72 23.20
CA ARG A 299 13.19 26.05 23.39
C ARG A 299 11.75 25.92 23.90
N ALA A 300 11.37 26.77 24.83
CA ALA A 300 9.98 26.90 25.24
C ALA A 300 9.12 27.33 24.04
N GLY A 301 8.07 26.60 23.75
CA GLY A 301 7.25 26.82 22.56
C GLY A 301 7.86 26.31 21.25
N ALA A 302 8.84 25.40 21.34
CA ALA A 302 9.33 24.68 20.15
C ALA A 302 8.19 24.11 19.30
N PRO A 303 8.38 23.95 17.97
CA PRO A 303 7.35 23.42 17.09
C PRO A 303 6.74 22.14 17.61
N ALA A 304 5.41 21.98 17.47
CA ALA A 304 4.72 20.75 17.78
C ALA A 304 5.31 19.59 16.96
N GLY A 305 5.10 18.35 17.41
CA GLY A 305 5.63 17.14 16.84
C GLY A 305 6.57 16.43 17.82
N GLY A 306 6.95 15.19 17.47
CA GLY A 306 7.83 14.35 18.28
C GLY A 306 9.11 13.97 17.56
N TYR A 307 9.83 13.01 18.12
CA TYR A 307 11.00 12.40 17.48
C TYR A 307 10.73 10.92 17.25
N MET A 308 11.09 10.42 16.05
CA MET A 308 10.85 9.01 15.71
C MET A 308 12.10 8.30 15.18
N GLY A 309 12.60 8.66 14.00
CA GLY A 309 13.82 8.06 13.48
C GLY A 309 15.02 8.40 14.34
N VAL A 310 15.90 7.43 14.60
CA VAL A 310 17.17 7.60 15.30
C VAL A 310 18.23 6.71 14.66
N ALA A 311 19.42 7.25 14.44
CA ALA A 311 20.59 6.53 13.96
C ALA A 311 21.86 7.03 14.68
N VAL A 312 22.79 6.11 14.90
CA VAL A 312 24.15 6.39 15.43
C VAL A 312 25.13 5.78 14.45
N SER A 313 26.16 6.53 14.07
CA SER A 313 27.17 6.03 13.15
C SER A 313 27.95 4.89 13.79
N ALA A 314 28.04 3.76 13.07
CA ALA A 314 28.85 2.62 13.50
C ALA A 314 30.37 2.92 13.48
N GLN A 315 30.80 3.93 12.72
CA GLN A 315 32.20 4.34 12.59
C GLN A 315 32.62 5.39 13.62
N ASP A 316 31.66 6.23 14.07
CA ASP A 316 31.89 7.25 15.09
C ASP A 316 30.62 7.45 15.92
N PRO A 317 30.53 6.88 17.14
CA PRO A 317 29.32 6.97 17.97
C PRO A 317 28.98 8.38 18.45
N ARG A 318 29.86 9.38 18.22
CA ARG A 318 29.56 10.80 18.47
C ARG A 318 28.59 11.36 17.42
N VAL A 319 28.54 10.74 16.23
CA VAL A 319 27.63 11.15 15.16
C VAL A 319 26.27 10.49 15.36
N ILE A 320 25.30 11.33 15.69
CA ILE A 320 23.91 10.93 15.94
C ILE A 320 23.01 11.68 14.97
N ALA A 321 22.00 10.99 14.45
CA ALA A 321 20.92 11.61 13.69
C ALA A 321 19.56 11.25 14.28
N VAL A 322 18.64 12.20 14.29
CA VAL A 322 17.26 12.00 14.73
C VAL A 322 16.30 12.74 13.79
N SER A 323 15.14 12.16 13.55
CA SER A 323 14.09 12.83 12.76
C SER A 323 12.94 13.28 13.63
N THR A 324 12.28 14.36 13.21
CA THR A 324 10.98 14.73 13.77
C THR A 324 9.87 13.94 13.11
N VAL A 325 8.71 13.91 13.73
CA VAL A 325 7.49 13.28 13.21
C VAL A 325 6.28 14.13 13.60
N ASP A 326 5.32 14.24 12.66
CA ASP A 326 4.06 14.98 12.84
C ASP A 326 4.25 16.46 13.15
N ARG A 327 5.34 17.04 12.68
CA ARG A 327 5.64 18.48 12.76
C ARG A 327 5.17 19.15 11.48
N HIS A 328 4.26 20.11 11.61
CA HIS A 328 3.64 20.76 10.46
C HIS A 328 4.20 22.17 10.19
N THR A 329 4.83 22.79 11.19
CA THR A 329 5.38 24.16 11.07
C THR A 329 6.66 24.30 11.90
N PRO A 330 7.83 24.42 11.25
CA PRO A 330 8.08 24.02 9.89
C PRO A 330 7.83 22.51 9.69
N ILE A 331 7.95 21.99 8.49
CA ILE A 331 7.76 20.56 8.17
C ILE A 331 8.74 19.66 8.94
N ASP A 332 8.50 18.35 8.97
CA ASP A 332 9.45 17.40 9.58
C ASP A 332 10.86 17.53 9.01
N THR A 333 11.86 17.25 9.84
CA THR A 333 13.28 17.38 9.50
C THR A 333 14.13 16.28 10.13
N VAL A 334 15.39 16.21 9.69
CA VAL A 334 16.45 15.44 10.33
C VAL A 334 17.39 16.42 11.04
N TRP A 335 17.74 16.10 12.28
CA TRP A 335 18.78 16.75 13.06
C TRP A 335 20.02 15.86 13.09
N ARG A 336 21.21 16.46 12.99
CA ARG A 336 22.50 15.77 13.09
C ARG A 336 23.36 16.39 14.15
N SER A 337 23.96 15.56 14.99
CA SER A 337 25.02 15.93 15.93
C SER A 337 26.35 15.25 15.53
N SER A 338 27.48 15.85 15.88
CA SER A 338 28.80 15.25 15.76
C SER A 338 29.55 15.21 17.10
N ASP A 339 28.86 15.48 18.20
CA ASP A 339 29.42 15.61 19.55
C ASP A 339 28.47 14.99 20.61
N THR A 340 27.92 13.83 20.30
CA THR A 340 27.04 13.05 21.21
C THR A 340 25.75 13.75 21.63
N GLY A 341 25.27 14.72 20.83
CA GLY A 341 24.05 15.47 21.09
C GLY A 341 24.23 16.75 21.92
N ALA A 342 25.47 17.22 22.11
CA ALA A 342 25.72 18.51 22.76
C ALA A 342 25.27 19.67 21.86
N HIS A 343 25.56 19.57 20.56
CA HIS A 343 25.13 20.54 19.55
C HIS A 343 24.46 19.80 18.39
N TRP A 344 23.49 20.48 17.72
CA TRP A 344 22.70 19.93 16.66
C TRP A 344 22.59 20.87 15.47
N ASP A 345 22.71 20.29 14.26
CA ASP A 345 22.43 20.93 12.99
C ASP A 345 21.04 20.49 12.48
N GLU A 346 20.15 21.43 12.20
CA GLU A 346 18.89 21.16 11.52
C GLU A 346 19.12 21.07 10.01
N LEU A 347 18.93 19.88 9.44
CA LEU A 347 19.27 19.63 8.04
C LEU A 347 18.27 20.24 7.05
N TYR A 348 17.04 20.50 7.46
CA TYR A 348 16.03 21.17 6.63
C TYR A 348 16.56 22.49 6.05
N THR A 349 17.19 23.33 6.86
CA THR A 349 17.61 24.69 6.50
C THR A 349 18.77 24.74 5.50
N ARG A 350 19.54 23.65 5.35
CA ARG A 350 20.71 23.58 4.47
C ARG A 350 20.69 22.45 3.46
N SER A 351 19.50 21.88 3.22
CA SER A 351 19.34 20.75 2.32
C SER A 351 18.48 21.09 1.10
N THR A 352 18.83 20.51 -0.04
CA THR A 352 18.02 20.51 -1.26
C THR A 352 17.60 19.08 -1.62
N ARG A 353 16.47 18.92 -2.31
CA ARG A 353 15.97 17.63 -2.84
C ARG A 353 16.06 17.66 -4.36
N ASP A 354 16.93 16.82 -4.90
CA ASP A 354 17.06 16.64 -6.35
C ASP A 354 16.09 15.56 -6.82
N VAL A 355 14.90 15.97 -7.20
CA VAL A 355 13.81 15.08 -7.64
C VAL A 355 13.75 14.95 -9.17
N THR A 356 14.85 15.18 -9.89
CA THR A 356 14.89 15.10 -11.36
C THR A 356 14.39 13.75 -11.89
N ALA A 357 14.71 12.66 -11.18
CA ALA A 357 14.26 11.31 -11.56
C ALA A 357 12.80 10.99 -11.19
N THR A 358 12.20 11.74 -10.26
CA THR A 358 10.84 11.57 -9.77
C THR A 358 10.17 12.93 -9.56
N PRO A 359 9.95 13.68 -10.67
CA PRO A 359 9.59 15.10 -10.58
C PRO A 359 8.20 15.34 -9.99
N PHE A 360 7.33 14.33 -9.97
CA PHE A 360 6.01 14.40 -9.33
C PHE A 360 6.07 14.69 -7.82
N LEU A 361 7.20 14.43 -7.14
CA LEU A 361 7.37 14.69 -5.71
C LEU A 361 7.31 16.18 -5.34
N LYS A 362 7.29 17.05 -6.31
CA LYS A 362 6.93 18.46 -6.11
C LYS A 362 5.45 18.65 -5.80
N LEU A 363 4.62 17.63 -6.08
CA LEU A 363 3.16 17.67 -5.97
C LEU A 363 2.56 18.86 -6.73
N ASP A 364 1.90 19.79 -6.05
CA ASP A 364 1.37 21.05 -6.62
C ASP A 364 2.27 22.27 -6.34
N GLY A 365 3.45 22.05 -5.73
CA GLY A 365 4.45 23.08 -5.45
C GLY A 365 5.56 23.18 -6.52
N ASP A 366 6.41 24.19 -6.37
CA ASP A 366 7.56 24.41 -7.26
C ASP A 366 8.76 23.54 -6.86
N GLU A 367 8.88 23.19 -5.58
CA GLU A 367 9.96 22.38 -5.03
C GLU A 367 9.41 21.20 -4.22
N ALA A 368 10.16 20.11 -4.14
CA ALA A 368 9.85 19.02 -3.24
C ALA A 368 10.17 19.43 -1.79
N ASP A 369 9.26 19.18 -0.87
CA ASP A 369 9.47 19.42 0.54
C ASP A 369 10.43 18.38 1.17
N PHE A 370 10.82 18.58 2.45
CA PHE A 370 11.69 17.65 3.15
C PHE A 370 10.99 16.32 3.45
N GLY A 371 9.68 16.34 3.55
CA GLY A 371 8.81 15.21 3.83
C GLY A 371 8.06 15.36 5.14
N HIS A 372 7.13 14.45 5.36
CA HIS A 372 6.33 14.33 6.58
C HIS A 372 6.38 12.88 7.07
N TRP A 373 6.09 12.67 8.36
CA TRP A 373 6.15 11.33 8.98
C TRP A 373 7.50 10.65 8.79
N ILE A 374 8.60 11.35 9.12
CA ILE A 374 9.93 10.76 8.98
C ILE A 374 10.16 9.72 10.07
N ALA A 375 9.58 8.52 9.86
CA ALA A 375 9.58 7.46 10.86
C ALA A 375 10.86 6.61 10.87
N GLY A 376 11.58 6.52 9.77
CA GLY A 376 12.81 5.75 9.64
C GLY A 376 13.98 6.61 9.19
N LEU A 377 15.13 6.38 9.82
CA LEU A 377 16.39 7.06 9.54
C LEU A 377 17.53 6.06 9.77
N ALA A 378 18.46 5.97 8.85
CA ALA A 378 19.60 5.07 8.97
C ALA A 378 20.86 5.70 8.37
N ILE A 379 22.02 5.42 8.98
CA ILE A 379 23.35 5.72 8.47
C ILE A 379 23.98 4.39 8.06
N ASP A 380 24.58 4.34 6.87
CA ASP A 380 25.25 3.12 6.41
C ASP A 380 26.41 2.75 7.36
N PRO A 381 26.43 1.54 7.92
CA PRO A 381 27.48 1.13 8.85
C PRO A 381 28.87 1.08 8.23
N PHE A 382 28.98 1.02 6.90
CA PHE A 382 30.24 0.98 6.15
C PHE A 382 30.63 2.31 5.52
N ASP A 383 29.71 3.30 5.49
CA ASP A 383 29.98 4.64 4.96
C ASP A 383 29.18 5.71 5.74
N ALA A 384 29.84 6.42 6.64
CA ALA A 384 29.20 7.46 7.44
C ALA A 384 28.69 8.68 6.64
N ASN A 385 29.05 8.79 5.35
CA ASN A 385 28.50 9.80 4.44
C ASN A 385 27.22 9.37 3.77
N HIS A 386 26.94 8.05 3.70
CA HIS A 386 25.72 7.53 3.15
C HIS A 386 24.65 7.38 4.23
N ALA A 387 23.54 8.12 4.07
CA ALA A 387 22.41 8.06 4.98
C ALA A 387 21.10 8.15 4.21
N ALA A 388 20.05 7.57 4.78
CA ALA A 388 18.73 7.59 4.20
C ALA A 388 17.65 7.87 5.24
N TYR A 389 16.59 8.57 4.84
CA TYR A 389 15.37 8.72 5.64
C TYR A 389 14.13 8.41 4.81
N VAL A 390 13.09 7.94 5.48
CA VAL A 390 11.81 7.56 4.87
C VAL A 390 10.73 8.54 5.31
N THR A 391 9.74 8.76 4.44
CA THR A 391 8.64 9.71 4.67
C THR A 391 7.29 9.06 4.39
N GLY A 392 6.20 9.80 4.61
CA GLY A 392 4.84 9.39 4.24
C GLY A 392 4.61 9.23 2.73
N ALA A 393 5.51 9.73 1.88
CA ALA A 393 5.33 9.73 0.43
C ALA A 393 6.54 9.16 -0.35
N THR A 394 7.68 8.95 0.29
CA THR A 394 8.90 8.49 -0.42
C THR A 394 10.05 8.19 0.54
N MET A 395 11.22 7.94 -0.03
CA MET A 395 12.48 7.79 0.67
C MET A 395 13.56 8.62 -0.03
N TYR A 396 14.40 9.25 0.76
CA TYR A 396 15.56 10.01 0.27
C TYR A 396 16.86 9.45 0.83
N ALA A 397 17.93 9.50 0.03
CA ALA A 397 19.29 9.20 0.46
C ALA A 397 20.27 10.31 0.05
N THR A 398 21.41 10.37 0.74
CA THR A 398 22.53 11.26 0.45
C THR A 398 23.86 10.56 0.67
N ASP A 399 24.87 10.90 -0.12
CA ASP A 399 26.27 10.51 0.10
C ASP A 399 27.08 11.67 0.71
N MET A 400 26.39 12.68 1.22
CA MET A 400 26.97 13.91 1.76
C MET A 400 26.65 14.10 3.24
N PHE A 401 26.26 13.06 3.96
CA PHE A 401 25.75 13.18 5.34
C PHE A 401 26.76 13.79 6.30
N GLY A 402 28.06 13.57 6.08
CA GLY A 402 29.16 14.20 6.83
C GLY A 402 29.48 15.66 6.46
N ALA A 403 28.91 16.20 5.38
CA ALA A 403 29.24 17.54 4.89
C ALA A 403 28.83 18.64 5.89
N ARG A 404 29.67 19.66 6.04
CA ARG A 404 29.39 20.85 6.89
C ARG A 404 28.56 21.92 6.16
N GLY A 405 28.59 21.94 4.82
CA GLY A 405 27.87 22.88 3.95
C GLY A 405 26.51 22.40 3.49
N ALA A 406 26.09 22.89 2.33
CA ALA A 406 24.84 22.46 1.69
C ALA A 406 24.83 20.96 1.42
N MET A 407 23.70 20.33 1.68
CA MET A 407 23.48 18.89 1.50
C MET A 407 22.44 18.65 0.41
N ARG A 408 22.66 17.64 -0.43
CA ARG A 408 21.73 17.23 -1.46
C ARG A 408 21.18 15.84 -1.14
N TRP A 409 19.87 15.73 -1.08
CA TRP A 409 19.16 14.48 -1.00
C TRP A 409 18.54 14.11 -2.35
N LYS A 410 18.50 12.83 -2.66
CA LYS A 410 17.85 12.30 -3.87
C LYS A 410 16.84 11.23 -3.47
N PRO A 411 15.70 11.12 -4.16
CA PRO A 411 14.81 9.97 -4.00
C PRO A 411 15.59 8.67 -4.27
N TRP A 412 15.58 7.78 -3.31
CA TRP A 412 16.24 6.47 -3.43
C TRP A 412 15.19 5.40 -3.71
N THR A 413 14.45 5.59 -4.82
CA THR A 413 13.19 4.88 -5.08
C THR A 413 13.18 4.05 -6.36
N ASN A 414 14.32 3.93 -7.07
CA ASN A 414 14.37 3.11 -8.28
C ASN A 414 13.93 1.66 -7.97
N GLY A 415 12.81 1.22 -8.55
CA GLY A 415 12.19 -0.09 -8.30
C GLY A 415 11.15 -0.13 -7.18
N ILE A 416 10.92 0.98 -6.46
CA ILE A 416 9.86 1.06 -5.45
C ILE A 416 8.56 1.55 -6.09
N GLU A 417 7.52 0.73 -5.94
CA GLU A 417 6.14 1.06 -6.28
C GLU A 417 5.27 0.61 -5.10
N GLN A 418 4.85 1.56 -4.25
CA GLN A 418 4.17 1.24 -2.98
C GLN A 418 2.89 2.06 -2.78
N THR A 419 2.16 2.30 -3.86
CA THR A 419 0.97 3.13 -3.86
C THR A 419 -0.31 2.31 -3.91
N ALA A 420 -1.39 2.84 -3.31
CA ALA A 420 -2.74 2.34 -3.43
C ALA A 420 -3.44 2.98 -4.65
N ILE A 421 -3.92 2.15 -5.56
CA ILE A 421 -4.62 2.61 -6.75
C ILE A 421 -6.11 2.64 -6.46
N ILE A 422 -6.75 3.79 -6.74
CA ILE A 422 -8.20 3.93 -6.58
C ILE A 422 -8.91 3.68 -7.91
N THR A 423 -8.41 4.28 -8.99
CA THR A 423 -9.02 4.18 -10.32
C THR A 423 -7.96 4.29 -11.41
N LEU A 424 -8.26 3.75 -12.58
CA LEU A 424 -7.45 3.93 -13.78
C LEU A 424 -8.31 3.80 -15.03
N THR A 425 -7.87 4.41 -16.12
CA THR A 425 -8.48 4.26 -17.43
C THR A 425 -7.41 4.31 -18.52
N SER A 426 -7.57 3.44 -19.54
CA SER A 426 -6.77 3.48 -20.76
C SER A 426 -7.63 4.05 -21.89
N PRO A 427 -7.41 5.32 -22.31
CA PRO A 427 -8.21 5.94 -23.36
C PRO A 427 -7.96 5.29 -24.73
N THR A 428 -8.93 5.41 -25.64
CA THR A 428 -8.84 4.90 -27.01
C THR A 428 -7.82 5.62 -27.89
N GLY A 429 -7.30 6.76 -27.41
CA GLY A 429 -6.25 7.56 -28.04
C GLY A 429 -5.46 8.36 -27.00
N GLY A 430 -4.32 8.92 -27.40
CA GLY A 430 -3.44 9.66 -26.50
C GLY A 430 -2.62 8.77 -25.58
N ALA A 431 -2.45 9.21 -24.30
CA ALA A 431 -1.64 8.51 -23.33
C ALA A 431 -2.06 7.03 -23.16
N PRO A 432 -1.13 6.10 -22.92
CA PRO A 432 -1.43 4.72 -22.59
C PRO A 432 -2.38 4.59 -21.41
N LEU A 433 -2.19 5.43 -20.39
CA LEU A 433 -2.90 5.32 -19.12
C LEU A 433 -3.11 6.68 -18.45
N VAL A 434 -4.28 6.86 -17.83
CA VAL A 434 -4.56 7.92 -16.85
C VAL A 434 -5.01 7.23 -15.57
N SER A 435 -4.46 7.65 -14.43
CA SER A 435 -4.63 6.94 -13.17
C SER A 435 -5.03 7.86 -12.01
N GLY A 436 -5.72 7.30 -11.02
CA GLY A 436 -6.05 7.92 -9.76
C GLY A 436 -5.52 7.10 -8.60
N PHE A 437 -4.80 7.77 -7.72
CA PHE A 437 -4.10 7.21 -6.57
C PHE A 437 -4.72 7.70 -5.27
N GLY A 438 -4.54 6.94 -4.21
CA GLY A 438 -4.66 7.43 -2.84
C GLY A 438 -3.44 8.26 -2.46
N ASP A 439 -3.66 9.32 -1.69
CA ASP A 439 -2.68 10.18 -1.04
C ASP A 439 -1.88 11.13 -1.94
N ILE A 440 -1.58 10.76 -3.18
CA ILE A 440 -0.74 11.52 -4.12
C ILE A 440 -1.47 11.97 -5.39
N GLY A 441 -2.81 11.85 -5.41
CA GLY A 441 -3.66 12.36 -6.49
C GLY A 441 -3.76 11.42 -7.69
N GLY A 442 -2.95 11.59 -8.70
CA GLY A 442 -3.00 10.78 -9.91
C GLY A 442 -2.18 11.35 -11.05
N PHE A 443 -2.06 10.56 -12.11
CA PHE A 443 -1.12 10.83 -13.18
C PHE A 443 -1.69 10.56 -14.58
N ARG A 444 -1.17 11.31 -15.54
CA ARG A 444 -1.13 10.92 -16.93
C ARG A 444 0.21 10.23 -17.19
N HIS A 445 0.18 9.02 -17.73
CA HIS A 445 1.37 8.26 -18.11
C HIS A 445 1.51 8.27 -19.63
N ASP A 446 2.48 9.02 -20.14
CA ASP A 446 2.83 9.04 -21.56
C ASP A 446 3.82 7.91 -21.90
N ASP A 447 4.64 7.53 -20.93
CA ASP A 447 5.54 6.38 -20.93
C ASP A 447 5.32 5.59 -19.62
N LEU A 448 5.14 4.29 -19.74
CA LEU A 448 4.92 3.41 -18.58
C LEU A 448 6.21 3.09 -17.81
N GLY A 449 7.38 3.33 -18.42
CA GLY A 449 8.71 3.08 -17.86
C GLY A 449 9.36 4.29 -17.19
N VAL A 450 8.69 5.44 -17.17
CA VAL A 450 9.25 6.70 -16.67
C VAL A 450 8.31 7.32 -15.63
N SER A 451 8.88 7.85 -14.55
CA SER A 451 8.13 8.58 -13.53
C SER A 451 7.40 9.78 -14.14
N PRO A 452 6.11 10.00 -13.84
CA PRO A 452 5.35 11.10 -14.40
C PRO A 452 5.94 12.46 -14.04
N PRO A 453 5.87 13.46 -14.94
CA PRO A 453 6.47 14.77 -14.68
C PRO A 453 5.74 15.57 -13.59
N LYS A 454 4.47 15.29 -13.35
CA LYS A 454 3.64 15.98 -12.34
C LYS A 454 2.39 15.18 -12.00
N VAL A 455 1.83 15.49 -10.85
CA VAL A 455 0.50 15.03 -10.43
C VAL A 455 -0.61 15.79 -11.17
N HIS A 456 -1.84 15.29 -11.11
CA HIS A 456 -3.01 16.07 -11.53
C HIS A 456 -3.18 17.30 -10.64
N THR A 457 -3.16 18.48 -11.24
CA THR A 457 -3.35 19.78 -10.56
C THR A 457 -4.64 20.48 -11.05
N ASN A 458 -5.00 21.61 -10.43
CA ASN A 458 -6.13 22.44 -10.79
C ASN A 458 -7.49 21.71 -10.89
N PRO A 459 -8.06 21.22 -9.79
CA PRO A 459 -7.51 21.27 -8.43
C PRO A 459 -6.48 20.18 -8.16
N TYR A 460 -5.57 20.39 -7.23
CA TYR A 460 -4.82 19.29 -6.61
C TYR A 460 -5.74 18.55 -5.63
N LEU A 461 -5.90 17.26 -5.84
CA LEU A 461 -6.68 16.36 -4.99
C LEU A 461 -5.75 15.25 -4.55
N THR A 462 -5.63 14.99 -3.25
CA THR A 462 -4.77 13.93 -2.73
C THR A 462 -5.26 12.55 -3.15
N ASN A 463 -6.58 12.40 -3.35
CA ASN A 463 -7.17 11.18 -3.91
C ASN A 463 -7.92 11.50 -5.20
N THR A 464 -7.70 10.73 -6.26
CA THR A 464 -8.55 10.72 -7.44
C THR A 464 -9.45 9.49 -7.39
N ASN A 465 -10.75 9.71 -7.15
CA ASN A 465 -11.71 8.65 -6.86
C ASN A 465 -12.38 8.07 -8.09
N THR A 466 -12.63 8.88 -9.13
CA THR A 466 -13.18 8.42 -10.40
C THR A 466 -12.48 9.08 -11.57
N LEU A 467 -12.40 8.35 -12.68
CA LEU A 467 -11.89 8.80 -13.97
C LEU A 467 -12.79 8.26 -15.08
N ASP A 468 -13.06 9.09 -16.07
CA ASP A 468 -13.70 8.68 -17.30
C ASP A 468 -13.18 9.48 -18.51
N TYR A 469 -13.34 8.95 -19.73
CA TYR A 469 -12.90 9.60 -20.96
C TYR A 469 -13.98 9.49 -22.05
N ALA A 470 -13.98 10.41 -22.98
CA ALA A 470 -14.87 10.39 -24.15
C ALA A 470 -14.34 9.42 -25.21
N GLY A 471 -15.11 8.37 -25.54
CA GLY A 471 -14.63 7.27 -26.40
C GLY A 471 -14.27 7.70 -27.83
N MET A 472 -14.98 8.70 -28.38
CA MET A 472 -14.75 9.29 -29.72
C MET A 472 -13.84 10.55 -29.67
N ALA A 473 -13.63 11.13 -28.48
CA ALA A 473 -12.81 12.30 -28.25
C ALA A 473 -11.91 12.09 -27.03
N PRO A 474 -10.96 11.13 -27.07
CA PRO A 474 -10.23 10.61 -25.92
C PRO A 474 -9.35 11.66 -25.22
N GLN A 475 -9.12 12.82 -25.83
CA GLN A 475 -8.49 13.98 -25.19
C GLN A 475 -9.39 14.62 -24.12
N ILE A 476 -10.70 14.36 -24.11
CA ILE A 476 -11.61 14.83 -23.08
C ILE A 476 -11.70 13.78 -21.98
N VAL A 477 -11.21 14.15 -20.80
CA VAL A 477 -11.15 13.32 -19.61
C VAL A 477 -11.78 14.05 -18.45
N VAL A 478 -12.48 13.34 -17.58
CA VAL A 478 -13.11 13.89 -16.37
C VAL A 478 -12.65 13.11 -15.14
N ARG A 479 -12.59 13.80 -13.99
CA ARG A 479 -12.22 13.17 -12.71
C ARG A 479 -12.98 13.77 -11.54
N SER A 480 -13.12 12.97 -10.47
CA SER A 480 -13.49 13.43 -9.14
C SER A 480 -12.47 12.97 -8.10
N GLY A 481 -12.45 13.63 -6.96
CA GLY A 481 -11.55 13.27 -5.88
C GLY A 481 -11.71 14.16 -4.65
N ASN A 482 -10.90 13.93 -3.64
CA ASN A 482 -10.89 14.67 -2.39
C ASN A 482 -9.47 14.98 -1.91
N THR A 483 -9.36 15.86 -0.91
CA THR A 483 -8.11 16.13 -0.20
C THR A 483 -8.18 15.61 1.24
N HIS A 484 -7.05 15.47 1.90
CA HIS A 484 -6.99 15.21 3.35
C HIS A 484 -7.51 16.43 4.16
N ALA A 485 -7.44 17.63 3.60
CA ALA A 485 -8.11 18.79 4.16
C ALA A 485 -9.64 18.56 4.09
N ARG A 486 -10.34 18.72 5.20
CA ARG A 486 -11.75 18.37 5.36
C ARG A 486 -12.71 19.06 4.38
N GLN A 487 -12.27 20.04 3.58
CA GLN A 487 -13.03 20.73 2.56
C GLN A 487 -12.15 21.14 1.38
N ALA A 488 -12.13 20.34 0.33
CA ALA A 488 -11.71 20.86 -0.97
C ALA A 488 -12.85 21.75 -1.51
N PRO A 489 -12.58 22.99 -1.91
CA PRO A 489 -13.60 23.87 -2.48
C PRO A 489 -14.13 23.33 -3.82
N VAL A 490 -13.34 22.52 -4.52
CA VAL A 490 -13.69 21.87 -5.80
C VAL A 490 -13.17 20.44 -5.78
N THR A 491 -14.07 19.48 -6.05
CA THR A 491 -13.79 18.04 -6.02
C THR A 491 -13.85 17.37 -7.39
N LEU A 492 -14.16 18.14 -8.45
CA LEU A 492 -14.31 17.65 -9.81
C LEU A 492 -13.51 18.51 -10.78
N ALA A 493 -13.04 17.86 -11.87
CA ALA A 493 -12.35 18.55 -12.94
C ALA A 493 -12.53 17.85 -14.27
N TRP A 494 -12.28 18.57 -15.36
CA TRP A 494 -12.23 18.06 -16.73
C TRP A 494 -10.99 18.56 -17.45
N SER A 495 -10.57 17.83 -18.46
CA SER A 495 -9.43 18.14 -19.34
C SER A 495 -9.85 18.01 -20.80
N ASN A 496 -9.27 18.83 -21.68
CA ASN A 496 -9.40 18.73 -23.13
C ASN A 496 -8.10 18.36 -23.84
N ASP A 497 -7.08 17.98 -23.08
CA ASP A 497 -5.76 17.61 -23.60
C ASP A 497 -5.26 16.28 -22.99
N GLY A 498 -6.20 15.37 -22.71
CA GLY A 498 -5.91 14.02 -22.24
C GLY A 498 -5.39 13.94 -20.82
N GLY A 499 -5.72 14.91 -19.97
CA GLY A 499 -5.30 14.94 -18.57
C GLY A 499 -3.98 15.66 -18.31
N THR A 500 -3.44 16.41 -19.30
CA THR A 500 -2.23 17.23 -19.10
C THR A 500 -2.53 18.47 -18.28
N ARG A 501 -3.63 19.16 -18.58
CA ARG A 501 -4.14 20.32 -17.86
C ARG A 501 -5.59 20.08 -17.48
N TRP A 502 -5.96 20.49 -16.29
CA TRP A 502 -7.29 20.31 -15.75
C TRP A 502 -7.97 21.66 -15.51
N GLN A 503 -9.28 21.65 -15.61
CA GLN A 503 -10.15 22.79 -15.30
C GLN A 503 -11.17 22.38 -14.25
N PRO A 504 -11.34 23.19 -13.19
CA PRO A 504 -12.30 22.88 -12.14
C PRO A 504 -13.73 22.80 -12.69
N LEU A 505 -14.53 21.93 -12.09
CA LEU A 505 -15.94 21.79 -12.41
C LEU A 505 -16.75 21.84 -11.11
N SER A 506 -17.70 22.77 -11.02
CA SER A 506 -18.50 23.00 -9.83
C SER A 506 -19.99 22.80 -10.14
N PRO A 507 -20.57 21.62 -9.86
CA PRO A 507 -22.00 21.42 -9.95
C PRO A 507 -22.74 22.23 -8.88
N PRO A 508 -24.06 22.50 -9.04
CA PRO A 508 -24.86 23.09 -7.99
C PRO A 508 -24.74 22.25 -6.71
N ASN A 509 -24.61 22.93 -5.57
CA ASN A 509 -24.62 22.28 -4.28
C ASN A 509 -25.94 21.55 -4.05
N SER A 510 -25.90 20.25 -3.86
CA SER A 510 -27.01 19.54 -3.28
C SER A 510 -27.09 19.88 -1.78
N ALA A 511 -28.28 20.30 -1.32
CA ALA A 511 -28.51 20.69 0.08
C ALA A 511 -28.72 19.44 0.98
N GLN A 512 -28.82 18.24 0.42
CA GLN A 512 -29.31 17.07 1.12
C GLN A 512 -28.18 16.22 1.69
N VAL A 513 -28.12 16.15 3.00
CA VAL A 513 -27.49 14.99 3.69
C VAL A 513 -28.38 13.76 3.51
N ASP A 514 -27.79 12.57 3.47
CA ASP A 514 -28.58 11.33 3.41
C ASP A 514 -29.26 11.03 4.78
N SER A 515 -30.09 9.96 4.80
CA SER A 515 -30.78 9.51 6.03
C SER A 515 -29.84 9.14 7.18
N ARG A 516 -28.53 9.06 6.95
CA ARG A 516 -27.48 8.79 7.94
C ARG A 516 -26.66 10.05 8.26
N GLY A 517 -27.07 11.24 7.80
CA GLY A 517 -26.36 12.51 8.01
C GLY A 517 -25.05 12.67 7.22
N ARG A 518 -24.81 11.83 6.18
CA ARG A 518 -23.60 11.96 5.37
C ARG A 518 -23.71 13.12 4.40
N LEU A 519 -22.60 13.86 4.23
CA LEU A 519 -22.49 14.94 3.25
C LEU A 519 -22.73 14.45 1.82
N PRO A 520 -23.22 15.34 0.93
CA PRO A 520 -23.36 15.04 -0.48
C PRO A 520 -22.05 14.60 -1.14
N PRO A 521 -22.11 13.66 -2.11
CA PRO A 521 -20.90 13.07 -2.70
C PRO A 521 -20.01 14.09 -3.43
N GLU A 522 -20.56 15.15 -3.98
CA GLU A 522 -19.76 16.23 -4.58
C GLU A 522 -18.95 17.03 -3.55
N LYS A 523 -19.34 17.04 -2.27
CA LYS A 523 -18.58 17.68 -1.19
C LYS A 523 -17.50 16.76 -0.60
N THR A 524 -17.72 15.45 -0.65
CA THR A 524 -16.76 14.46 -0.17
C THR A 524 -15.78 14.00 -1.25
N GLY A 525 -15.97 14.41 -2.51
CA GLY A 525 -15.19 13.95 -3.65
C GLY A 525 -15.58 12.57 -4.17
N ASP A 526 -16.70 12.03 -3.68
CA ASP A 526 -17.19 10.69 -4.02
C ASP A 526 -18.19 10.69 -5.19
N ALA A 527 -18.55 11.88 -5.73
CA ALA A 527 -19.45 11.96 -6.87
C ALA A 527 -18.83 11.33 -8.12
N PRO A 528 -19.37 10.22 -8.64
CA PRO A 528 -18.90 9.69 -9.90
C PRO A 528 -19.21 10.70 -11.02
N ILE A 529 -18.26 10.86 -11.93
CA ILE A 529 -18.43 11.69 -13.11
C ILE A 529 -18.18 10.88 -14.36
N VAL A 530 -19.05 11.01 -15.36
CA VAL A 530 -18.91 10.35 -16.66
C VAL A 530 -19.06 11.36 -17.79
N VAL A 531 -18.50 11.03 -18.96
CA VAL A 531 -18.51 11.90 -20.15
C VAL A 531 -19.01 11.15 -21.37
N SER A 532 -19.93 11.77 -22.16
CA SER A 532 -20.45 11.21 -23.41
C SER A 532 -19.32 10.88 -24.40
N ALA A 533 -19.61 9.98 -25.36
CA ALA A 533 -18.62 9.51 -26.32
C ALA A 533 -17.90 10.65 -27.08
N ASP A 534 -18.60 11.69 -27.44
CA ASP A 534 -18.09 12.89 -28.15
C ASP A 534 -17.53 13.97 -27.22
N GLY A 535 -17.64 13.77 -25.88
CA GLY A 535 -17.22 14.71 -24.89
C GLY A 535 -18.16 15.92 -24.70
N SER A 536 -19.34 15.94 -25.29
CA SER A 536 -20.26 17.10 -25.23
C SER A 536 -21.00 17.22 -23.90
N THR A 537 -21.30 16.08 -23.23
CA THR A 537 -22.10 16.03 -22.02
C THR A 537 -21.31 15.42 -20.86
N PHE A 538 -21.33 16.10 -19.70
CA PHE A 538 -20.85 15.55 -18.43
C PHE A 538 -22.04 15.27 -17.52
N LEU A 539 -22.10 14.08 -16.91
CA LEU A 539 -23.08 13.71 -15.91
C LEU A 539 -22.34 13.43 -14.60
N VAL A 540 -22.80 14.10 -13.54
CA VAL A 540 -22.23 14.02 -12.18
C VAL A 540 -23.24 13.39 -11.25
N GLY A 541 -22.83 12.35 -10.52
CA GLY A 541 -23.68 11.65 -9.53
C GLY A 541 -23.80 12.42 -8.22
N THR A 542 -24.34 13.63 -8.27
CA THR A 542 -24.79 14.39 -7.11
C THR A 542 -26.13 13.84 -6.58
N ARG A 543 -26.72 14.45 -5.58
CA ARG A 543 -28.03 14.06 -5.01
C ARG A 543 -29.08 15.15 -5.14
N PRO A 544 -29.92 15.13 -6.19
CA PRO A 544 -29.94 14.20 -7.35
C PRO A 544 -28.82 14.46 -8.32
N ALA A 545 -28.58 13.52 -9.23
CA ALA A 545 -27.59 13.64 -10.30
C ALA A 545 -27.88 14.87 -11.17
N VAL A 546 -26.81 15.48 -11.72
CA VAL A 546 -26.92 16.64 -12.62
C VAL A 546 -26.08 16.44 -13.87
N LEU A 547 -26.48 17.04 -14.96
CA LEU A 547 -25.71 17.05 -16.21
C LEU A 547 -25.48 18.47 -16.73
N THR A 548 -24.38 18.64 -17.45
CA THR A 548 -24.02 19.87 -18.19
C THR A 548 -23.63 19.55 -19.61
N ARG A 549 -23.98 20.44 -20.56
CA ARG A 549 -23.56 20.40 -21.98
C ARG A 549 -22.68 21.56 -22.38
N ASP A 550 -22.37 22.46 -21.45
CA ASP A 550 -21.62 23.70 -21.66
C ASP A 550 -20.46 23.87 -20.67
N ARG A 551 -19.90 22.71 -20.23
CA ARG A 551 -18.75 22.66 -19.29
C ARG A 551 -19.04 23.30 -17.91
N GLY A 552 -20.25 23.11 -17.40
CA GLY A 552 -20.63 23.55 -16.06
C GLY A 552 -21.16 24.99 -15.96
N ARG A 553 -21.43 25.66 -17.09
CA ARG A 553 -22.10 26.98 -17.06
C ARG A 553 -23.55 26.84 -16.69
N THR A 554 -24.21 25.82 -17.22
CA THR A 554 -25.59 25.49 -16.87
C THR A 554 -25.70 23.99 -16.50
N TRP A 555 -26.68 23.69 -15.65
CA TRP A 555 -26.92 22.35 -15.16
C TRP A 555 -28.41 22.00 -15.22
N SER A 556 -28.70 20.75 -15.51
CA SER A 556 -30.06 20.21 -15.47
C SER A 556 -30.06 18.86 -14.74
N THR A 557 -31.22 18.50 -14.17
CA THR A 557 -31.39 17.20 -13.49
C THR A 557 -31.98 16.18 -14.47
N PRO A 558 -31.34 15.03 -14.66
CA PRO A 558 -31.91 13.92 -15.42
C PRO A 558 -33.24 13.44 -14.85
N THR A 559 -34.20 13.14 -15.72
CA THR A 559 -35.43 12.47 -15.30
C THR A 559 -35.29 10.95 -15.35
N GLY A 560 -35.99 10.24 -14.45
CA GLY A 560 -36.00 8.77 -14.43
C GLY A 560 -34.73 8.10 -13.92
N LEU A 561 -33.73 8.85 -13.48
CA LEU A 561 -32.51 8.31 -12.87
C LEU A 561 -32.61 8.34 -11.34
N PRO A 562 -32.61 7.21 -10.64
CA PRO A 562 -32.66 7.17 -9.18
C PRO A 562 -31.41 7.80 -8.53
N ILE A 563 -31.58 8.33 -7.33
CA ILE A 563 -30.49 8.88 -6.52
C ILE A 563 -29.47 7.75 -6.23
N ASP A 564 -28.18 8.13 -6.15
CA ASP A 564 -27.05 7.24 -5.87
C ASP A 564 -26.84 6.12 -6.92
N THR A 565 -27.44 6.24 -8.12
CA THR A 565 -27.24 5.28 -9.21
C THR A 565 -26.01 5.64 -10.03
N ARG A 566 -25.10 4.67 -10.22
CA ARG A 566 -23.95 4.84 -11.12
C ARG A 566 -24.38 4.72 -12.58
N VAL A 567 -23.85 5.63 -13.38
CA VAL A 567 -24.07 5.69 -14.82
C VAL A 567 -22.83 5.22 -15.55
N THR A 568 -23.04 4.52 -16.66
CA THR A 568 -22.01 4.20 -17.69
C THR A 568 -22.44 4.86 -18.98
N VAL A 569 -21.50 5.42 -19.73
CA VAL A 569 -21.73 5.99 -21.06
C VAL A 569 -21.37 4.99 -22.14
N ASP A 570 -22.11 5.02 -23.25
CA ASP A 570 -21.69 4.33 -24.47
C ASP A 570 -20.45 5.02 -25.04
N LYS A 571 -19.38 4.27 -25.25
CA LYS A 571 -18.13 4.84 -25.74
C LYS A 571 -18.13 5.10 -27.26
N ALA A 572 -19.22 4.75 -27.97
CA ALA A 572 -19.37 4.91 -29.41
C ALA A 572 -20.64 5.66 -29.85
N ASP A 573 -21.65 5.83 -28.96
CA ASP A 573 -22.85 6.63 -29.23
C ASP A 573 -23.03 7.69 -28.14
N PRO A 574 -22.84 8.99 -28.41
CA PRO A 574 -22.89 10.05 -27.41
C PRO A 574 -24.29 10.28 -26.80
N ARG A 575 -25.34 9.75 -27.42
CA ARG A 575 -26.72 9.89 -26.92
C ARG A 575 -27.02 8.85 -25.85
N LYS A 576 -26.26 7.74 -25.78
CA LYS A 576 -26.59 6.59 -24.93
C LYS A 576 -25.85 6.60 -23.60
N PHE A 577 -26.63 6.53 -22.54
CA PHE A 577 -26.18 6.35 -21.17
C PHE A 577 -26.95 5.19 -20.54
N TYR A 578 -26.31 4.44 -19.66
CA TYR A 578 -26.87 3.23 -19.05
C TYR A 578 -26.69 3.26 -17.54
N ALA A 579 -27.64 2.67 -16.84
CA ALA A 579 -27.56 2.48 -15.39
C ALA A 579 -28.32 1.19 -14.99
N VAL A 580 -28.11 0.73 -13.75
CA VAL A 580 -28.91 -0.35 -13.16
C VAL A 580 -29.61 0.19 -11.93
N ASP A 581 -30.92 0.16 -11.95
CA ASP A 581 -31.75 0.42 -10.77
C ASP A 581 -31.92 -0.89 -10.00
N THR A 582 -31.11 -1.04 -8.95
CA THR A 582 -31.11 -2.25 -8.13
C THR A 582 -32.34 -2.36 -7.23
N SER A 583 -33.08 -1.27 -7.02
CA SER A 583 -34.30 -1.26 -6.21
C SER A 583 -35.51 -1.75 -7.00
N ARG A 584 -35.55 -1.47 -8.31
CA ARG A 584 -36.60 -1.89 -9.22
C ARG A 584 -36.20 -3.13 -10.07
N HIS A 585 -34.93 -3.54 -9.95
CA HIS A 585 -34.35 -4.65 -10.71
C HIS A 585 -34.43 -4.48 -12.24
N VAL A 586 -34.17 -3.27 -12.73
CA VAL A 586 -34.23 -2.93 -14.15
C VAL A 586 -32.95 -2.28 -14.65
N VAL A 587 -32.64 -2.49 -15.91
CA VAL A 587 -31.65 -1.71 -16.64
C VAL A 587 -32.31 -0.43 -17.15
N LEU A 588 -31.66 0.69 -16.92
CA LEU A 588 -32.08 2.00 -17.41
C LEU A 588 -31.21 2.42 -18.58
N ARG A 589 -31.83 3.07 -19.59
CA ARG A 589 -31.13 3.66 -20.74
C ARG A 589 -31.65 5.07 -20.98
N SER A 590 -30.71 5.93 -21.34
CA SER A 590 -30.98 7.22 -21.98
C SER A 590 -30.62 7.12 -23.46
N ASP A 591 -31.44 7.70 -24.33
CA ASP A 591 -31.21 7.85 -25.76
C ASP A 591 -31.09 9.34 -26.20
N ASP A 592 -31.06 10.26 -25.22
CA ASP A 592 -31.06 11.71 -25.39
C ASP A 592 -29.87 12.43 -24.73
N GLY A 593 -28.76 11.72 -24.56
CA GLY A 593 -27.53 12.27 -23.97
C GLY A 593 -27.65 12.48 -22.46
N GLY A 594 -28.33 11.58 -21.75
CA GLY A 594 -28.43 11.57 -20.30
C GLY A 594 -29.53 12.46 -19.72
N ALA A 595 -30.40 13.10 -20.54
CA ALA A 595 -31.45 13.99 -20.04
C ALA A 595 -32.63 13.21 -19.44
N SER A 596 -32.96 12.04 -20.01
CA SER A 596 -33.99 11.17 -19.46
C SER A 596 -33.57 9.71 -19.50
N PHE A 597 -34.02 8.93 -18.50
CA PHE A 597 -33.76 7.50 -18.39
C PHE A 597 -35.08 6.72 -18.32
N ALA A 598 -35.18 5.66 -19.12
CA ALA A 598 -36.29 4.74 -19.13
C ALA A 598 -35.81 3.29 -18.95
N ALA A 599 -36.64 2.45 -18.37
CA ALA A 599 -36.38 1.02 -18.29
C ALA A 599 -36.35 0.38 -19.69
N VAL A 600 -35.35 -0.44 -19.95
CA VAL A 600 -35.20 -1.19 -21.18
C VAL A 600 -35.41 -2.70 -20.93
N GLY A 601 -35.60 -3.47 -21.97
CA GLY A 601 -36.04 -4.86 -21.94
C GLY A 601 -35.35 -5.78 -20.96
N GLY A 602 -34.02 -5.72 -20.79
CA GLY A 602 -33.26 -6.50 -19.81
C GLY A 602 -33.43 -8.02 -19.94
N ARG A 603 -33.96 -8.51 -21.07
CA ARG A 603 -34.28 -9.94 -21.29
C ARG A 603 -33.01 -10.79 -21.16
N GLY A 604 -33.11 -11.87 -20.39
CA GLY A 604 -31.98 -12.79 -20.17
C GLY A 604 -31.12 -12.45 -18.93
N LEU A 605 -31.42 -11.34 -18.22
CA LEU A 605 -30.88 -11.09 -16.89
C LEU A 605 -31.68 -11.84 -15.81
N PRO A 606 -31.12 -12.11 -14.65
CA PRO A 606 -31.84 -12.54 -13.46
C PRO A 606 -32.93 -11.51 -13.08
N SER A 607 -34.01 -11.99 -12.46
CA SER A 607 -35.06 -11.11 -11.93
C SER A 607 -34.60 -10.27 -10.75
N ASP A 608 -33.58 -10.72 -10.03
CA ASP A 608 -32.94 -9.98 -8.92
C ASP A 608 -31.59 -9.40 -9.36
N LEU A 609 -31.48 -8.07 -9.38
CA LEU A 609 -30.26 -7.32 -9.67
C LEU A 609 -29.62 -6.70 -8.42
N SER A 610 -30.05 -7.07 -7.20
CA SER A 610 -29.51 -6.53 -5.95
C SER A 610 -28.01 -6.82 -5.76
N ALA A 611 -27.48 -7.84 -6.41
CA ALA A 611 -26.06 -8.19 -6.43
C ALA A 611 -25.19 -7.26 -7.29
N VAL A 612 -25.79 -6.34 -8.06
CA VAL A 612 -25.07 -5.29 -8.78
C VAL A 612 -24.67 -4.19 -7.80
N ARG A 613 -23.40 -4.10 -7.51
CA ARG A 613 -22.88 -3.07 -6.57
C ARG A 613 -22.55 -1.79 -7.31
N THR A 614 -23.33 -0.73 -7.08
CA THR A 614 -23.22 0.53 -7.82
C THR A 614 -22.84 1.75 -6.97
N THR A 615 -22.82 1.62 -5.64
CA THR A 615 -22.75 2.77 -4.73
C THR A 615 -21.42 2.99 -4.02
N ASN A 616 -20.45 2.07 -4.13
CA ASN A 616 -19.17 2.22 -3.47
C ASN A 616 -18.17 2.96 -4.39
N ARG A 617 -17.61 4.07 -3.90
CA ARG A 617 -16.65 4.92 -4.64
C ARG A 617 -15.38 4.18 -5.08
N GLU A 618 -14.91 3.25 -4.24
CA GLU A 618 -13.65 2.52 -4.46
C GLU A 618 -13.84 1.24 -5.27
N GLN A 619 -15.05 0.96 -5.75
CA GLN A 619 -15.33 -0.21 -6.57
C GLN A 619 -15.46 0.18 -8.04
N GLN A 620 -14.86 -0.63 -8.89
CA GLN A 620 -15.02 -0.52 -10.34
C GLN A 620 -16.50 -0.65 -10.74
N ASN A 621 -16.95 0.15 -11.71
CA ASN A 621 -18.34 0.07 -12.18
C ASN A 621 -18.60 -1.33 -12.77
N PRO A 622 -19.61 -2.07 -12.27
CA PRO A 622 -19.94 -3.40 -12.77
C PRO A 622 -20.57 -3.39 -14.18
N LEU A 623 -21.06 -2.25 -14.66
CA LEU A 623 -21.59 -2.06 -16.00
C LEU A 623 -20.57 -1.31 -16.85
N MET A 624 -20.19 -1.87 -18.00
CA MET A 624 -19.22 -1.28 -18.93
C MET A 624 -19.72 -1.37 -20.36
N SER A 625 -19.46 -0.32 -21.15
CA SER A 625 -19.62 -0.35 -22.60
C SER A 625 -18.31 -0.73 -23.30
N VAL A 626 -18.41 -1.36 -24.47
CA VAL A 626 -17.25 -1.76 -25.28
C VAL A 626 -16.80 -0.56 -26.12
N PRO A 627 -15.56 -0.08 -25.98
CA PRO A 627 -15.05 1.01 -26.81
C PRO A 627 -15.16 0.69 -28.31
N GLY A 628 -15.69 1.63 -29.10
CA GLY A 628 -15.85 1.50 -30.56
C GLY A 628 -17.02 0.61 -31.00
N GLN A 629 -17.85 0.10 -30.10
CA GLN A 629 -19.00 -0.74 -30.42
C GLN A 629 -20.28 -0.20 -29.78
N ALA A 630 -21.07 0.57 -30.51
CA ALA A 630 -22.30 1.18 -30.02
C ALA A 630 -23.30 0.10 -29.55
N GLY A 631 -23.89 0.28 -28.36
CA GLY A 631 -24.83 -0.66 -27.75
C GLY A 631 -24.25 -1.95 -27.21
N ALA A 632 -22.93 -2.15 -27.31
CA ALA A 632 -22.28 -3.33 -26.74
C ALA A 632 -21.92 -3.10 -25.26
N LEU A 633 -22.51 -3.92 -24.39
CA LEU A 633 -22.42 -3.79 -22.94
C LEU A 633 -21.98 -5.08 -22.26
N TRP A 634 -21.30 -4.93 -21.13
CA TRP A 634 -20.99 -6.00 -20.20
C TRP A 634 -21.46 -5.61 -18.79
N LEU A 635 -22.01 -6.56 -18.05
CA LEU A 635 -22.54 -6.36 -16.70
C LEU A 635 -22.13 -7.52 -15.80
N LYS A 636 -21.55 -7.19 -14.65
CA LYS A 636 -21.27 -8.16 -13.59
C LYS A 636 -22.40 -8.17 -12.56
N ILE A 637 -22.99 -9.32 -12.30
CA ILE A 637 -24.03 -9.54 -11.29
C ILE A 637 -23.53 -10.64 -10.34
N GLY A 638 -23.29 -10.30 -9.09
CA GLY A 638 -22.58 -11.23 -8.19
C GLY A 638 -21.19 -11.57 -8.74
N SER A 639 -20.95 -12.84 -9.04
CA SER A 639 -19.73 -13.34 -9.68
C SER A 639 -19.89 -13.66 -11.17
N ASP A 640 -21.06 -13.49 -11.73
CA ASP A 640 -21.36 -13.81 -13.11
C ASP A 640 -21.22 -12.60 -14.04
N LEU A 641 -20.83 -12.86 -15.30
CA LEU A 641 -20.82 -11.85 -16.36
C LEU A 641 -22.00 -12.06 -17.33
N TYR A 642 -22.55 -10.95 -17.77
CA TYR A 642 -23.58 -10.87 -18.81
C TYR A 642 -23.15 -9.89 -19.88
N ARG A 643 -23.54 -10.11 -21.12
CA ARG A 643 -23.28 -9.24 -22.26
C ARG A 643 -24.53 -8.94 -23.06
N SER A 644 -24.62 -7.74 -23.59
CA SER A 644 -25.63 -7.28 -24.54
C SER A 644 -24.92 -6.68 -25.77
N SER A 645 -25.54 -6.81 -26.94
CA SER A 645 -25.12 -6.19 -28.20
C SER A 645 -26.20 -5.28 -28.81
N ASP A 646 -27.29 -5.05 -28.08
CA ASP A 646 -28.45 -4.30 -28.51
C ASP A 646 -28.91 -3.24 -27.50
N ALA A 647 -27.91 -2.55 -26.89
CA ALA A 647 -28.11 -1.47 -25.96
C ALA A 647 -28.95 -1.81 -24.72
N GLY A 648 -28.81 -3.05 -24.23
CA GLY A 648 -29.43 -3.53 -23.00
C GLY A 648 -30.81 -4.19 -23.16
N GLU A 649 -31.30 -4.35 -24.40
CA GLU A 649 -32.59 -4.99 -24.64
C GLU A 649 -32.53 -6.49 -24.31
N ARG A 650 -31.46 -7.17 -24.74
CA ARG A 650 -31.24 -8.61 -24.50
C ARG A 650 -29.85 -8.83 -23.93
N TRP A 651 -29.77 -9.76 -23.00
CA TRP A 651 -28.55 -10.16 -22.36
C TRP A 651 -28.30 -11.65 -22.45
N THR A 652 -27.07 -12.04 -22.57
CA THR A 652 -26.65 -13.44 -22.56
C THR A 652 -25.63 -13.61 -21.44
N LYS A 653 -25.82 -14.61 -20.58
CA LYS A 653 -24.81 -15.01 -19.59
C LYS A 653 -23.53 -15.44 -20.33
N ALA A 654 -22.40 -14.87 -19.93
CA ALA A 654 -21.12 -15.06 -20.58
C ALA A 654 -20.24 -16.00 -19.76
N GLY A 655 -20.20 -17.29 -20.15
CA GLY A 655 -19.43 -18.31 -19.43
C GLY A 655 -20.01 -18.64 -18.04
N SER A 656 -19.45 -19.64 -17.37
CA SER A 656 -19.90 -20.04 -16.03
C SER A 656 -18.78 -20.66 -15.16
N ASP A 657 -17.58 -20.81 -15.69
CA ASP A 657 -16.46 -21.51 -15.04
C ASP A 657 -15.48 -20.63 -14.26
N LEU A 658 -15.70 -19.30 -14.29
CA LEU A 658 -14.93 -18.32 -13.52
C LEU A 658 -15.85 -17.50 -12.63
N ALA A 659 -15.64 -17.54 -11.33
CA ALA A 659 -16.25 -16.60 -10.40
C ALA A 659 -15.49 -15.27 -10.45
N VAL A 660 -16.09 -14.23 -11.04
CA VAL A 660 -15.45 -12.95 -11.34
C VAL A 660 -15.60 -11.96 -10.18
N ASP A 661 -14.49 -11.43 -9.68
CA ASP A 661 -14.47 -10.32 -8.71
C ASP A 661 -14.45 -8.97 -9.41
N LEU A 662 -13.50 -8.78 -10.33
CA LEU A 662 -13.33 -7.58 -11.16
C LEU A 662 -13.13 -7.98 -12.62
N TYR A 663 -13.49 -7.10 -13.54
CA TYR A 663 -13.20 -7.33 -14.96
C TYR A 663 -12.90 -6.02 -15.69
N GLY A 664 -12.21 -6.10 -16.81
CA GLY A 664 -11.91 -4.99 -17.71
C GLY A 664 -11.92 -5.44 -19.15
N LEU A 665 -12.23 -4.51 -20.06
CA LEU A 665 -12.33 -4.77 -21.49
C LEU A 665 -11.10 -4.18 -22.21
N GLY A 666 -10.55 -4.91 -23.15
CA GLY A 666 -9.42 -4.49 -23.96
C GLY A 666 -9.62 -4.74 -25.45
N ARG A 667 -8.61 -4.43 -26.25
CA ARG A 667 -8.64 -4.60 -27.70
C ARG A 667 -8.97 -6.05 -28.08
N ALA A 668 -9.90 -6.22 -28.99
CA ALA A 668 -10.26 -7.53 -29.53
C ALA A 668 -9.05 -8.24 -30.18
N ALA A 669 -9.03 -9.57 -30.09
CA ALA A 669 -8.08 -10.36 -30.86
C ALA A 669 -8.30 -10.14 -32.37
N PRO A 670 -7.26 -10.24 -33.20
CA PRO A 670 -7.41 -10.17 -34.65
C PRO A 670 -8.50 -11.14 -35.14
N GLY A 671 -9.50 -10.63 -35.86
CA GLY A 671 -10.63 -11.41 -36.36
C GLY A 671 -11.72 -11.73 -35.33
N SER A 672 -11.57 -11.41 -34.06
CA SER A 672 -12.60 -11.58 -33.04
C SER A 672 -13.60 -10.43 -33.06
N ARG A 673 -14.89 -10.77 -32.92
CA ARG A 673 -15.99 -9.81 -32.69
C ARG A 673 -16.12 -9.38 -31.24
N TYR A 674 -15.47 -10.11 -30.30
CA TYR A 674 -15.53 -9.83 -28.88
C TYR A 674 -14.30 -9.06 -28.42
N PRO A 675 -14.44 -8.11 -27.45
CA PRO A 675 -13.29 -7.54 -26.78
C PRO A 675 -12.51 -8.65 -26.06
N ALA A 676 -11.21 -8.45 -25.85
CA ALA A 676 -10.51 -9.24 -24.85
C ALA A 676 -11.07 -8.86 -23.48
N VAL A 677 -11.47 -9.85 -22.69
CA VAL A 677 -11.95 -9.67 -21.33
C VAL A 677 -10.86 -10.12 -20.38
N TYR A 678 -10.45 -9.23 -19.48
CA TYR A 678 -9.54 -9.53 -18.40
C TYR A 678 -10.33 -9.57 -17.11
N ALA A 679 -10.08 -10.57 -16.27
CA ALA A 679 -10.79 -10.70 -15.01
C ALA A 679 -9.84 -11.07 -13.88
N ILE A 680 -10.14 -10.57 -12.70
CA ILE A 680 -9.65 -11.08 -11.43
C ILE A 680 -10.78 -11.94 -10.89
N GLY A 681 -10.47 -13.18 -10.54
CA GLY A 681 -11.50 -14.11 -10.11
C GLY A 681 -10.95 -15.49 -9.79
N ARG A 682 -11.87 -16.38 -9.41
CA ARG A 682 -11.55 -17.74 -8.95
C ARG A 682 -12.09 -18.78 -9.90
N LYS A 683 -11.20 -19.69 -10.33
CA LYS A 683 -11.52 -20.88 -11.11
C LYS A 683 -10.75 -22.06 -10.55
N ASP A 684 -11.41 -23.21 -10.37
CA ASP A 684 -10.81 -24.44 -9.84
C ASP A 684 -10.05 -24.23 -8.51
N GLY A 685 -10.61 -23.34 -7.64
CA GLY A 685 -10.02 -22.98 -6.36
C GLY A 685 -8.87 -21.95 -6.43
N ILE A 686 -8.41 -21.57 -7.62
CA ILE A 686 -7.28 -20.66 -7.83
C ILE A 686 -7.78 -19.24 -8.05
N GLN A 687 -7.42 -18.31 -7.16
CA GLN A 687 -7.60 -16.88 -7.33
C GLN A 687 -6.46 -16.33 -8.20
N ALA A 688 -6.79 -15.71 -9.35
CA ALA A 688 -5.78 -15.28 -10.31
C ALA A 688 -6.28 -14.17 -11.23
N VAL A 689 -5.40 -13.75 -12.15
CA VAL A 689 -5.74 -12.89 -13.29
C VAL A 689 -5.98 -13.76 -14.51
N TRP A 690 -7.13 -13.59 -15.13
CA TRP A 690 -7.62 -14.39 -16.23
C TRP A 690 -7.88 -13.55 -17.47
N ARG A 691 -7.73 -14.15 -18.66
CA ARG A 691 -8.06 -13.55 -19.96
C ARG A 691 -8.97 -14.46 -20.75
N SER A 692 -9.96 -13.86 -21.39
CA SER A 692 -10.79 -14.49 -22.43
C SER A 692 -10.78 -13.63 -23.71
N VAL A 693 -10.83 -14.28 -24.88
CA VAL A 693 -10.90 -13.63 -26.21
C VAL A 693 -12.09 -14.09 -27.04
N ASP A 694 -12.94 -14.93 -26.48
CA ASP A 694 -14.08 -15.58 -27.12
C ASP A 694 -15.42 -15.24 -26.44
N GLY A 695 -15.51 -14.09 -25.81
CA GLY A 695 -16.72 -13.62 -25.14
C GLY A 695 -16.98 -14.28 -23.79
N ALA A 696 -15.93 -14.61 -23.07
CA ALA A 696 -15.88 -15.26 -21.77
C ALA A 696 -16.30 -16.74 -21.78
N ALA A 697 -16.27 -17.41 -22.95
CA ALA A 697 -16.55 -18.83 -23.04
C ALA A 697 -15.42 -19.68 -22.44
N HIS A 698 -14.15 -19.25 -22.65
CA HIS A 698 -12.98 -19.91 -22.07
C HIS A 698 -12.05 -18.88 -21.42
N TRP A 699 -11.39 -19.31 -20.34
CA TRP A 699 -10.48 -18.47 -19.56
C TRP A 699 -9.09 -19.07 -19.46
N GLN A 700 -8.09 -18.24 -19.68
CA GLN A 700 -6.68 -18.57 -19.54
C GLN A 700 -6.09 -17.75 -18.39
N ARG A 701 -5.44 -18.41 -17.41
CA ARG A 701 -4.65 -17.72 -16.37
C ARG A 701 -3.46 -17.01 -17.03
N ILE A 702 -3.23 -15.75 -16.67
CA ILE A 702 -2.17 -14.92 -17.28
C ILE A 702 -1.12 -14.43 -16.29
N ASN A 703 -1.35 -14.52 -14.99
CA ASN A 703 -0.30 -14.34 -13.98
C ASN A 703 0.19 -15.70 -13.48
N ASP A 704 1.47 -15.76 -13.08
CA ASP A 704 2.08 -16.93 -12.44
C ASP A 704 2.17 -16.76 -10.90
N ASP A 705 2.80 -17.72 -10.22
CA ASP A 705 2.91 -17.70 -8.76
C ASP A 705 3.99 -16.72 -8.25
N ARG A 706 4.79 -16.13 -9.14
CA ARG A 706 5.71 -15.04 -8.81
C ARG A 706 5.07 -13.66 -8.90
N HIS A 707 3.87 -13.56 -9.48
CA HIS A 707 3.16 -12.31 -9.76
C HIS A 707 1.74 -12.38 -9.19
N GLN A 708 1.63 -12.32 -7.86
CA GLN A 708 0.36 -12.40 -7.12
C GLN A 708 0.03 -11.11 -6.32
N TRP A 709 1.05 -10.31 -5.95
CA TRP A 709 0.89 -8.99 -5.31
C TRP A 709 -0.06 -8.98 -4.10
N GLY A 710 -0.02 -10.02 -3.29
CA GLY A 710 -0.89 -10.20 -2.14
C GLY A 710 -2.36 -10.43 -2.50
N LEU A 711 -2.70 -10.66 -3.77
CA LEU A 711 -4.09 -10.72 -4.27
C LEU A 711 -4.92 -9.48 -3.88
N ARG A 712 -4.26 -8.33 -3.71
CA ARG A 712 -4.89 -7.06 -3.31
C ARG A 712 -5.11 -6.19 -4.53
N PHE A 713 -6.18 -6.45 -5.26
CA PHE A 713 -6.52 -5.77 -6.49
C PHE A 713 -7.72 -4.85 -6.28
N ARG A 714 -7.67 -3.64 -6.84
CA ARG A 714 -8.75 -2.64 -6.74
C ARG A 714 -9.44 -2.37 -8.07
N VAL A 715 -8.70 -2.41 -9.17
CA VAL A 715 -9.22 -2.10 -10.50
C VAL A 715 -8.43 -2.85 -11.57
N ILE A 716 -9.10 -3.23 -12.66
CA ILE A 716 -8.49 -3.86 -13.82
C ILE A 716 -9.02 -3.22 -15.10
N SER A 717 -8.15 -2.97 -16.09
CA SER A 717 -8.52 -2.45 -17.40
C SER A 717 -7.68 -3.12 -18.48
N GLY A 718 -8.30 -3.59 -19.55
CA GLY A 718 -7.57 -3.92 -20.77
C GLY A 718 -7.21 -2.65 -21.54
N ASP A 719 -6.13 -2.71 -22.34
CA ASP A 719 -5.75 -1.62 -23.25
C ASP A 719 -6.59 -1.70 -24.54
N PRO A 720 -7.37 -0.66 -24.91
CA PRO A 720 -8.15 -0.66 -26.13
C PRO A 720 -7.32 -0.47 -27.42
N LYS A 721 -6.05 -0.08 -27.30
CA LYS A 721 -5.10 0.17 -28.40
C LYS A 721 -4.17 -1.01 -28.64
N THR A 722 -3.72 -1.65 -27.55
CA THR A 722 -2.70 -2.70 -27.59
C THR A 722 -3.33 -4.05 -27.24
N TYR A 723 -3.46 -4.94 -28.22
CA TYR A 723 -3.98 -6.27 -27.98
C TYR A 723 -3.11 -7.05 -27.01
N GLY A 724 -3.74 -7.65 -26.03
CA GLY A 724 -3.08 -8.46 -25.02
C GLY A 724 -2.65 -7.69 -23.77
N ARG A 725 -2.50 -6.37 -23.83
CA ARG A 725 -2.10 -5.56 -22.67
C ARG A 725 -3.23 -5.40 -21.65
N VAL A 726 -2.90 -5.57 -20.38
CA VAL A 726 -3.78 -5.36 -19.25
C VAL A 726 -3.09 -4.55 -18.17
N TYR A 727 -3.83 -3.66 -17.53
CA TYR A 727 -3.40 -2.85 -16.38
C TYR A 727 -4.20 -3.29 -15.14
N ILE A 728 -3.52 -3.43 -14.02
CA ILE A 728 -4.11 -3.77 -12.73
C ILE A 728 -3.65 -2.75 -11.70
N GLY A 729 -4.61 -2.06 -11.09
CA GLY A 729 -4.36 -1.24 -9.91
C GLY A 729 -4.38 -2.10 -8.65
N THR A 730 -3.28 -2.12 -7.94
CA THR A 730 -3.14 -2.87 -6.69
C THR A 730 -3.40 -1.97 -5.47
N ASP A 731 -3.50 -2.59 -4.31
CA ASP A 731 -3.61 -1.89 -3.03
C ASP A 731 -2.27 -2.00 -2.29
N GLY A 732 -1.29 -1.22 -2.74
CA GLY A 732 0.04 -1.14 -2.10
C GLY A 732 1.24 -1.51 -2.98
N ARG A 733 1.03 -2.03 -4.23
CA ARG A 733 2.11 -2.33 -5.17
C ARG A 733 2.02 -1.52 -6.47
N GLY A 734 1.35 -0.36 -6.43
CA GLY A 734 1.19 0.51 -7.58
C GLY A 734 0.35 -0.11 -8.69
N ILE A 735 0.58 0.34 -9.91
CA ILE A 735 -0.03 -0.24 -11.10
C ILE A 735 0.93 -1.27 -11.69
N VAL A 736 0.45 -2.50 -11.90
CA VAL A 736 1.15 -3.51 -12.68
C VAL A 736 0.50 -3.66 -14.04
N TYR A 737 1.29 -3.94 -15.08
CA TYR A 737 0.77 -4.25 -16.40
C TYR A 737 1.43 -5.50 -16.98
N GLY A 738 0.65 -6.23 -17.76
CA GLY A 738 1.11 -7.44 -18.42
C GLY A 738 0.97 -7.34 -19.93
N ASP A 739 2.00 -7.76 -20.64
CA ASP A 739 2.01 -7.95 -22.09
C ASP A 739 2.27 -9.43 -22.43
N PRO A 740 1.64 -9.99 -23.49
CA PRO A 740 2.00 -11.31 -24.00
C PRO A 740 3.49 -11.34 -24.43
N ALA A 741 4.21 -12.38 -24.03
CA ALA A 741 5.65 -12.52 -24.30
C ALA A 741 5.99 -12.57 -25.80
N PHE A 742 5.02 -12.90 -26.65
CA PHE A 742 5.20 -13.02 -28.12
C PHE A 742 4.80 -11.76 -28.90
N ALA A 743 4.48 -10.66 -28.21
CA ALA A 743 3.96 -9.43 -28.83
C ALA A 743 5.04 -8.36 -29.03
N GLN A 744 6.33 -8.66 -29.01
CA GLN A 744 7.35 -7.71 -29.46
C GLN A 744 7.54 -7.84 -30.97
N PRO A 745 7.10 -6.86 -31.79
CA PRO A 745 7.72 -6.71 -33.11
C PRO A 745 9.17 -6.36 -32.88
N ALA A 746 10.07 -7.01 -33.65
CA ALA A 746 11.47 -6.61 -33.70
C ALA A 746 11.54 -5.11 -33.94
N SER A 747 12.27 -4.40 -33.09
CA SER A 747 12.64 -3.01 -33.31
C SER A 747 13.47 -2.94 -34.59
N THR A 748 12.88 -2.41 -35.65
CA THR A 748 13.61 -1.95 -36.85
C THR A 748 14.24 -0.60 -36.57
#